data_06789a29ffc297e9b72fb4922eb201dd
#
_entry.id   06789a29ffc297e9b72fb4922eb201dd
#
_cell.length_a   1.000
_cell.length_b   1.000
_cell.length_c   1.000
_cell.angle_alpha   90.00
_cell.angle_beta   90.00
_cell.angle_gamma   90.00
#
_symmetry.space_group_name_H-M   'P 1'
#
loop_
_entity.id
_entity.type
_entity.pdbx_description
1 polymer ?
#
loop_
_entity_poly.entity_id
_entity_poly.type
_entity_poly.pdbx_seq_one_letter_code
_entity_poly.pdbx_strand_id
1 'polypeptide(L)'
;MAAEALPELPGVDPRLVAAAGRRGIREPTEIQRLALPTILGDSDALLLSPTGTGKTEAVLLPLLSRRLAETSPPISILYVTPLRALNRDLEHRLVSLAEEVGLTAAVRHGDTSSSARLAQSRRPPDLLVTTPETLQVMLVGARLRAALAHVRTVVVDEVHELAGSDRGAQLGVTLERLDALTGRTVRRIGLSATVGNPEAVVRFLSPAPRVVEVRAATVRRELELLATRPPTPEVPLDPDLARDLKAEPPLLDALRAVEAEIRAHATTLVFVNTRRTAEGLAARLQRLAPDLPIAVHHGSLSREVRESAEREFRAGRLRGLVATSSLELGIDIGAVDHVVQFGSPHQVGRLVQRVGRSGHRLGRTIHGTVLSLDDDDLEEAAVLARRASAGLVEPIAWRTRNRLAAAQQIVASLRATGPVDRDRLVAELRSAAAVADLTDAEWDALIDYLAGLGLARREGDRIGPGRGTLARFYSFLSLIPDERTYRLRDIASRGIIGTLDERFVLTQILAQPEEIFLLHGRTWKVVEYRDGELLVEGVKELGQEPRWAGEDLPVPFDVAQEVGALRRTGTFADYPIAEADRTRLAERCAAARAVGALATDRHVTVSARGRTVVYGACFGTRTNETLSVAVAGLLTARLGARVEVASVEPTWFVLELPIAVDEPALLDAFAIDPGSLEGIVERLVPAGLDYRWVFLNVARKLGVIPASADPRDLRSLEPLLQSSRTTPLGEETLDKTLHDRYDLDHARAVLERVRAGTIEVVATPPGPFTDGPLERLRWRAIPDTPPPTLLRAVRERLENEPLVLVCLRCGFTRTTTPHRYRAEHGSRCLLCHGALSAVLSPRREAEIDRLARYAKRKWRPTKGSPGTAKRRREPKLPPETETLVRAGYTSAELVAHFGDRALLALAARGVGPETARRLLSRHYASDDAFFTELLRAERAYARTRAFWD
;
A
#
# COMPACT_ATOMS: atom_id res chain seq x y z
N MET A 1 -11.25 27.65 -48.52
CA MET A 1 -11.25 27.29 -47.10
C MET A 1 -12.46 27.95 -46.48
N ALA A 2 -13.50 27.18 -46.13
CA ALA A 2 -14.65 27.71 -45.42
C ALA A 2 -14.16 28.23 -44.08
N ALA A 3 -14.57 29.43 -43.65
CA ALA A 3 -14.27 30.00 -42.36
C ALA A 3 -14.82 29.02 -41.29
N GLU A 4 -13.94 28.32 -40.57
CA GLU A 4 -14.36 27.43 -39.47
C GLU A 4 -15.14 28.25 -38.45
N ALA A 5 -16.37 27.81 -38.14
CA ALA A 5 -17.22 28.46 -37.17
C ALA A 5 -16.52 28.41 -35.81
N LEU A 6 -16.38 29.58 -35.17
CA LEU A 6 -15.84 29.68 -33.82
C LEU A 6 -16.90 29.23 -32.80
N PRO A 7 -16.50 28.63 -31.64
CA PRO A 7 -17.44 28.22 -30.61
C PRO A 7 -18.24 29.40 -30.04
N GLU A 8 -19.55 29.23 -29.83
CA GLU A 8 -20.40 30.23 -29.16
C GLU A 8 -20.18 30.18 -27.62
N LEU A 9 -19.32 31.08 -27.13
CA LEU A 9 -19.02 31.27 -25.71
C LEU A 9 -19.33 32.71 -25.28
N PRO A 10 -20.60 33.09 -25.06
CA PRO A 10 -21.01 34.43 -24.73
C PRO A 10 -20.32 34.90 -23.43
N GLY A 11 -19.75 36.14 -23.50
CA GLY A 11 -19.04 36.77 -22.38
C GLY A 11 -17.58 36.32 -22.21
N VAL A 12 -17.06 35.43 -23.05
CA VAL A 12 -15.65 35.09 -23.13
C VAL A 12 -14.92 36.00 -24.11
N ASP A 13 -13.73 36.47 -23.77
CA ASP A 13 -12.89 37.31 -24.62
C ASP A 13 -12.68 36.63 -26.01
N PRO A 14 -12.90 37.38 -27.11
CA PRO A 14 -12.78 36.81 -28.47
C PRO A 14 -11.44 36.16 -28.78
N ARG A 15 -10.35 36.63 -28.18
CA ARG A 15 -9.01 36.05 -28.33
C ARG A 15 -8.97 34.63 -27.75
N LEU A 16 -9.64 34.36 -26.61
CA LEU A 16 -9.76 33.05 -25.99
C LEU A 16 -10.67 32.12 -26.78
N VAL A 17 -11.77 32.67 -27.35
CA VAL A 17 -12.67 31.93 -28.26
C VAL A 17 -11.89 31.48 -29.50
N ALA A 18 -11.11 32.33 -30.11
CA ALA A 18 -10.25 31.99 -31.26
C ALA A 18 -9.17 30.99 -30.89
N ALA A 19 -8.57 31.08 -29.69
CA ALA A 19 -7.59 30.14 -29.19
C ALA A 19 -8.22 28.73 -28.94
N ALA A 20 -9.44 28.69 -28.42
CA ALA A 20 -10.21 27.45 -28.26
C ALA A 20 -10.53 26.79 -29.62
N GLY A 21 -10.93 27.59 -30.62
CA GLY A 21 -11.18 27.10 -31.99
C GLY A 21 -9.92 26.46 -32.60
N ARG A 22 -8.74 27.11 -32.47
CA ARG A 22 -7.45 26.56 -32.93
C ARG A 22 -7.10 25.21 -32.29
N ARG A 23 -7.59 24.95 -31.08
CA ARG A 23 -7.41 23.67 -30.35
C ARG A 23 -8.49 22.64 -30.67
N GLY A 24 -9.32 22.89 -31.68
CA GLY A 24 -10.35 21.96 -32.14
C GLY A 24 -11.66 22.00 -31.35
N ILE A 25 -11.84 22.96 -30.45
CA ILE A 25 -13.13 23.19 -29.79
C ILE A 25 -14.00 23.96 -30.78
N ARG A 26 -14.83 23.24 -31.55
CA ARG A 26 -15.73 23.83 -32.55
C ARG A 26 -17.08 24.20 -31.96
N GLU A 27 -17.57 23.32 -31.08
CA GLU A 27 -18.80 23.51 -30.33
C GLU A 27 -18.55 23.34 -28.84
N PRO A 28 -19.09 24.23 -27.97
CA PRO A 28 -18.97 24.05 -26.55
C PRO A 28 -19.73 22.79 -26.08
N THR A 29 -19.07 22.02 -25.24
CA THR A 29 -19.70 20.86 -24.61
C THR A 29 -20.82 21.29 -23.65
N GLU A 30 -21.68 20.36 -23.24
CA GLU A 30 -22.76 20.64 -22.31
C GLU A 30 -22.23 21.28 -21.01
N ILE A 31 -21.18 20.71 -20.40
CA ILE A 31 -20.61 21.26 -19.15
C ILE A 31 -20.02 22.65 -19.37
N GLN A 32 -19.47 22.94 -20.54
CA GLN A 32 -18.95 24.26 -20.86
C GLN A 32 -20.07 25.31 -20.98
N ARG A 33 -21.19 24.96 -21.63
CA ARG A 33 -22.37 25.84 -21.72
C ARG A 33 -23.00 26.09 -20.36
N LEU A 34 -23.21 25.02 -19.56
CA LEU A 34 -23.86 25.13 -18.25
C LEU A 34 -22.99 25.87 -17.21
N ALA A 35 -21.68 25.68 -17.26
CA ALA A 35 -20.76 26.31 -16.31
C ALA A 35 -20.52 27.78 -16.59
N LEU A 36 -20.59 28.20 -17.86
CA LEU A 36 -20.19 29.53 -18.31
C LEU A 36 -20.81 30.68 -17.50
N PRO A 37 -22.15 30.79 -17.31
CA PRO A 37 -22.76 31.88 -16.54
C PRO A 37 -22.31 31.85 -15.07
N THR A 38 -22.18 30.67 -14.47
CA THR A 38 -21.73 30.51 -13.08
C THR A 38 -20.29 30.97 -12.93
N ILE A 39 -19.40 30.55 -13.86
CA ILE A 39 -17.96 30.86 -13.77
C ILE A 39 -17.67 32.34 -14.09
N LEU A 40 -18.44 32.97 -14.97
CA LEU A 40 -18.37 34.42 -15.20
C LEU A 40 -18.90 35.23 -14.00
N GLY A 41 -19.78 34.66 -13.18
CA GLY A 41 -20.24 35.26 -11.91
C GLY A 41 -19.22 35.12 -10.77
N ASP A 42 -19.66 35.34 -9.51
CA ASP A 42 -18.81 35.37 -8.32
C ASP A 42 -19.06 34.18 -7.36
N SER A 43 -20.04 33.33 -7.64
CA SER A 43 -20.40 32.22 -6.78
C SER A 43 -19.33 31.12 -6.79
N ASP A 44 -19.16 30.46 -5.65
CA ASP A 44 -18.45 29.17 -5.61
C ASP A 44 -19.20 28.17 -6.46
N ALA A 45 -18.48 27.20 -7.03
CA ALA A 45 -19.07 26.22 -7.93
C ALA A 45 -18.44 24.83 -7.78
N LEU A 46 -19.27 23.81 -7.97
CA LEU A 46 -18.83 22.43 -8.14
C LEU A 46 -19.29 21.92 -9.52
N LEU A 47 -18.34 21.65 -10.41
CA LEU A 47 -18.61 21.10 -11.73
C LEU A 47 -18.50 19.55 -11.69
N LEU A 48 -19.63 18.92 -12.00
CA LEU A 48 -19.73 17.47 -12.03
C LEU A 48 -19.94 16.98 -13.48
N SER A 49 -18.95 16.29 -14.01
CA SER A 49 -19.04 15.71 -15.35
C SER A 49 -17.99 14.60 -15.54
N PRO A 50 -18.25 13.58 -16.37
CA PRO A 50 -17.26 12.55 -16.69
C PRO A 50 -15.92 13.12 -17.16
N THR A 51 -14.87 12.31 -17.09
CA THR A 51 -13.55 12.69 -17.64
C THR A 51 -13.61 12.90 -19.16
N GLY A 52 -12.80 13.84 -19.70
CA GLY A 52 -12.75 14.11 -21.13
C GLY A 52 -13.93 14.93 -21.69
N THR A 53 -14.76 15.52 -20.84
CA THR A 53 -15.87 16.41 -21.26
C THR A 53 -15.48 17.88 -21.39
N GLY A 54 -14.23 18.27 -21.10
CA GLY A 54 -13.74 19.62 -21.18
C GLY A 54 -14.02 20.49 -19.95
N LYS A 55 -14.06 19.90 -18.74
CA LYS A 55 -14.22 20.60 -17.46
C LYS A 55 -13.17 21.68 -17.24
N THR A 56 -11.92 21.40 -17.61
CA THR A 56 -10.81 22.34 -17.45
C THR A 56 -11.04 23.60 -18.25
N GLU A 57 -11.41 23.48 -19.53
CA GLU A 57 -11.73 24.61 -20.41
C GLU A 57 -13.01 25.33 -19.97
N ALA A 58 -14.01 24.61 -19.45
CA ALA A 58 -15.25 25.19 -18.92
C ALA A 58 -14.99 26.21 -17.82
N VAL A 59 -13.91 26.03 -17.05
CA VAL A 59 -13.51 26.93 -15.97
C VAL A 59 -12.49 27.96 -16.42
N LEU A 60 -11.48 27.55 -17.17
CA LEU A 60 -10.35 28.42 -17.46
C LEU A 60 -10.66 29.49 -18.51
N LEU A 61 -11.41 29.17 -19.55
CA LEU A 61 -11.77 30.17 -20.58
C LEU A 61 -12.49 31.35 -19.94
N PRO A 62 -13.56 31.19 -19.13
CA PRO A 62 -14.20 32.30 -18.44
C PRO A 62 -13.31 33.02 -17.40
N LEU A 63 -12.50 32.27 -16.63
CA LEU A 63 -11.63 32.86 -15.61
C LEU A 63 -10.52 33.74 -16.23
N LEU A 64 -9.89 33.27 -17.32
CA LEU A 64 -8.89 34.02 -18.05
C LEU A 64 -9.52 35.24 -18.72
N SER A 65 -10.76 35.13 -19.23
CA SER A 65 -11.52 36.24 -19.76
C SER A 65 -11.76 37.34 -18.71
N ARG A 66 -12.20 36.97 -17.51
CA ARG A 66 -12.33 37.87 -16.37
C ARG A 66 -10.99 38.53 -16.01
N ARG A 67 -9.91 37.72 -15.98
CA ARG A 67 -8.57 38.24 -15.66
C ARG A 67 -8.07 39.27 -16.68
N LEU A 68 -8.44 39.14 -17.95
CA LEU A 68 -8.12 40.11 -19.01
C LEU A 68 -8.90 41.43 -18.84
N ALA A 69 -10.13 41.35 -18.35
CA ALA A 69 -10.98 42.52 -18.09
C ALA A 69 -10.60 43.27 -16.81
N GLU A 70 -9.94 42.57 -15.85
CA GLU A 70 -9.62 43.12 -14.53
C GLU A 70 -8.12 43.40 -14.39
N THR A 71 -7.76 44.60 -13.92
CA THR A 71 -6.41 44.95 -13.46
C THR A 71 -6.23 44.45 -12.04
N SER A 72 -5.61 43.30 -11.84
CA SER A 72 -5.27 42.77 -10.52
C SER A 72 -3.81 42.31 -10.47
N PRO A 73 -3.14 42.43 -9.31
CA PRO A 73 -1.79 41.90 -9.16
C PRO A 73 -1.74 40.37 -9.35
N PRO A 74 -0.61 39.80 -9.80
CA PRO A 74 -0.38 38.35 -9.75
C PRO A 74 -0.22 37.92 -8.28
N ILE A 75 -0.61 36.74 -7.91
CA ILE A 75 -1.29 35.60 -8.51
C ILE A 75 -2.80 35.84 -8.33
N SER A 76 -3.60 35.91 -9.38
CA SER A 76 -5.06 36.12 -9.24
C SER A 76 -5.83 34.79 -9.30
N ILE A 77 -5.32 33.81 -10.05
CA ILE A 77 -5.93 32.49 -10.21
C ILE A 77 -4.93 31.42 -9.73
N LEU A 78 -5.38 30.61 -8.77
CA LEU A 78 -4.63 29.48 -8.25
C LEU A 78 -5.33 28.18 -8.67
N TYR A 79 -4.62 27.28 -9.38
CA TYR A 79 -5.14 26.00 -9.83
C TYR A 79 -4.44 24.87 -9.06
N VAL A 80 -5.17 24.16 -8.23
CA VAL A 80 -4.65 23.08 -7.37
C VAL A 80 -5.05 21.72 -7.94
N THR A 81 -4.07 20.85 -8.18
CA THR A 81 -4.28 19.50 -8.71
C THR A 81 -3.59 18.45 -7.83
N PRO A 82 -4.20 17.27 -7.61
CA PRO A 82 -3.65 16.25 -6.72
C PRO A 82 -2.41 15.55 -7.28
N LEU A 83 -2.20 15.50 -8.59
CA LEU A 83 -1.17 14.67 -9.23
C LEU A 83 -0.13 15.47 -9.99
N ARG A 84 1.15 15.12 -9.82
CA ARG A 84 2.28 15.72 -10.55
C ARG A 84 2.28 15.40 -12.06
N ALA A 85 1.78 14.23 -12.44
CA ALA A 85 1.71 13.81 -13.84
C ALA A 85 0.69 14.63 -14.65
N LEU A 86 -0.45 14.96 -14.05
CA LEU A 86 -1.45 15.85 -14.63
C LEU A 86 -0.88 17.24 -14.91
N ASN A 87 0.05 17.71 -14.11
CA ASN A 87 0.63 19.05 -14.25
C ASN A 87 1.34 19.26 -15.58
N ARG A 88 1.92 18.21 -16.22
CA ARG A 88 2.64 18.34 -17.50
C ARG A 88 1.71 18.55 -18.69
N ASP A 89 0.63 17.78 -18.77
CA ASP A 89 -0.36 17.96 -19.84
C ASP A 89 -1.10 19.28 -19.64
N LEU A 90 -1.49 19.60 -18.42
CA LEU A 90 -2.04 20.89 -18.05
C LEU A 90 -1.06 22.04 -18.34
N GLU A 91 0.25 21.88 -18.09
CA GLU A 91 1.26 22.90 -18.37
C GLU A 91 1.22 23.28 -19.86
N HIS A 92 1.29 22.32 -20.76
CA HIS A 92 1.22 22.61 -22.19
C HIS A 92 -0.10 23.24 -22.63
N ARG A 93 -1.22 22.81 -22.06
CA ARG A 93 -2.56 23.28 -22.43
C ARG A 93 -2.88 24.65 -21.83
N LEU A 94 -2.56 24.86 -20.55
CA LEU A 94 -2.94 26.07 -19.79
C LEU A 94 -1.96 27.21 -19.99
N VAL A 95 -0.65 26.92 -19.94
CA VAL A 95 0.38 27.92 -20.15
C VAL A 95 0.25 28.51 -21.55
N SER A 96 0.16 27.66 -22.59
CA SER A 96 0.00 28.15 -23.96
C SER A 96 -1.31 28.93 -24.19
N LEU A 97 -2.41 28.56 -23.52
CA LEU A 97 -3.68 29.28 -23.63
C LEU A 97 -3.59 30.68 -23.01
N ALA A 98 -2.97 30.82 -21.84
CA ALA A 98 -2.78 32.10 -21.17
C ALA A 98 -1.81 33.01 -21.95
N GLU A 99 -0.69 32.46 -22.46
CA GLU A 99 0.31 33.17 -23.24
C GLU A 99 -0.26 33.73 -24.55
N GLU A 100 -1.13 32.98 -25.25
CA GLU A 100 -1.79 33.43 -26.48
C GLU A 100 -2.62 34.73 -26.32
N VAL A 101 -3.08 34.99 -25.10
CA VAL A 101 -3.86 36.21 -24.78
C VAL A 101 -3.07 37.25 -24.00
N GLY A 102 -1.77 37.02 -23.80
CA GLY A 102 -0.86 37.94 -23.13
C GLY A 102 -0.87 37.87 -21.59
N LEU A 103 -1.43 36.80 -21.00
CA LEU A 103 -1.35 36.49 -19.58
C LEU A 103 -0.16 35.56 -19.30
N THR A 104 0.35 35.65 -18.09
CA THR A 104 1.44 34.77 -17.64
C THR A 104 0.90 33.56 -16.85
N ALA A 105 1.37 32.38 -17.18
CA ALA A 105 1.04 31.18 -16.44
C ALA A 105 2.30 30.36 -16.09
N ALA A 106 2.29 29.67 -14.97
CA ALA A 106 3.40 28.79 -14.58
C ALA A 106 2.92 27.60 -13.75
N VAL A 107 3.71 26.53 -13.78
CA VAL A 107 3.50 25.34 -12.96
C VAL A 107 4.57 25.26 -11.89
N ARG A 108 4.14 25.01 -10.64
CA ARG A 108 5.04 24.84 -9.49
C ARG A 108 4.65 23.62 -8.67
N HIS A 109 5.53 22.63 -8.65
CA HIS A 109 5.39 21.40 -7.86
C HIS A 109 6.74 20.93 -7.31
N GLY A 110 6.80 19.78 -6.64
CA GLY A 110 8.00 19.25 -6.03
C GLY A 110 9.20 19.13 -6.97
N ASP A 111 8.96 18.82 -8.25
CA ASP A 111 10.01 18.59 -9.25
C ASP A 111 10.40 19.85 -10.06
N THR A 112 9.76 21.00 -9.80
CA THR A 112 10.14 22.27 -10.43
C THR A 112 11.55 22.66 -10.04
N SER A 113 12.41 23.01 -11.02
CA SER A 113 13.81 23.34 -10.78
C SER A 113 13.97 24.56 -9.85
N SER A 114 15.09 24.64 -9.13
CA SER A 114 15.37 25.73 -8.22
C SER A 114 15.43 27.10 -8.94
N SER A 115 15.95 27.11 -10.18
CA SER A 115 16.00 28.30 -11.02
C SER A 115 14.60 28.79 -11.41
N ALA A 116 13.73 27.88 -11.85
CA ALA A 116 12.33 28.21 -12.18
C ALA A 116 11.56 28.69 -10.94
N ARG A 117 11.74 28.03 -9.77
CA ARG A 117 11.14 28.46 -8.50
C ARG A 117 11.56 29.89 -8.12
N LEU A 118 12.84 30.23 -8.33
CA LEU A 118 13.37 31.56 -8.04
C LEU A 118 12.77 32.59 -9.01
N ALA A 119 12.69 32.29 -10.31
CA ALA A 119 12.08 33.18 -11.32
C ALA A 119 10.61 33.47 -10.98
N GLN A 120 9.82 32.43 -10.68
CA GLN A 120 8.41 32.56 -10.26
C GLN A 120 8.24 33.35 -8.96
N SER A 121 9.21 33.28 -8.04
CA SER A 121 9.16 34.08 -6.80
C SER A 121 9.52 35.56 -7.02
N ARG A 122 10.27 35.90 -8.09
CA ARG A 122 10.63 37.27 -8.47
C ARG A 122 9.57 37.90 -9.36
N ARG A 123 8.97 37.11 -10.24
CA ARG A 123 7.89 37.52 -11.15
C ARG A 123 6.76 36.48 -11.06
N PRO A 124 5.84 36.61 -10.09
CA PRO A 124 4.70 35.73 -9.95
C PRO A 124 3.81 35.77 -11.21
N PRO A 125 3.26 34.63 -11.67
CA PRO A 125 2.37 34.58 -12.83
C PRO A 125 0.93 35.00 -12.47
N ASP A 126 0.11 35.28 -13.46
CA ASP A 126 -1.32 35.53 -13.30
C ASP A 126 -2.09 34.30 -12.89
N LEU A 127 -1.77 33.16 -13.54
CA LEU A 127 -2.27 31.83 -13.24
C LEU A 127 -1.13 30.94 -12.72
N LEU A 128 -1.29 30.42 -11.50
CA LEU A 128 -0.34 29.46 -10.94
C LEU A 128 -0.99 28.10 -10.73
N VAL A 129 -0.44 27.05 -11.39
CA VAL A 129 -0.82 25.65 -11.20
C VAL A 129 0.08 25.04 -10.15
N THR A 130 -0.48 24.35 -9.17
CA THR A 130 0.31 23.79 -8.05
C THR A 130 -0.32 22.52 -7.44
N THR A 131 0.38 21.92 -6.46
CA THR A 131 -0.13 20.81 -5.64
C THR A 131 -0.42 21.28 -4.21
N PRO A 132 -1.25 20.55 -3.43
CA PRO A 132 -1.55 20.89 -2.04
C PRO A 132 -0.30 21.11 -1.19
N GLU A 133 0.70 20.23 -1.31
CA GLU A 133 1.94 20.31 -0.53
C GLU A 133 2.78 21.54 -0.90
N THR A 134 2.83 21.87 -2.18
CA THR A 134 3.59 23.04 -2.65
C THR A 134 2.93 24.35 -2.23
N LEU A 135 1.59 24.40 -2.22
CA LEU A 135 0.84 25.56 -1.73
C LEU A 135 1.21 25.90 -0.28
N GLN A 136 1.36 24.88 0.57
CA GLN A 136 1.78 25.08 1.96
C GLN A 136 3.15 25.74 2.09
N VAL A 137 4.12 25.29 1.28
CA VAL A 137 5.46 25.90 1.26
C VAL A 137 5.38 27.35 0.80
N MET A 138 4.53 27.66 -0.17
CA MET A 138 4.35 29.04 -0.68
C MET A 138 3.71 29.98 0.34
N LEU A 139 2.76 29.48 1.15
CA LEU A 139 2.11 30.28 2.22
C LEU A 139 3.05 30.61 3.38
N VAL A 140 4.16 29.89 3.51
CA VAL A 140 5.18 30.16 4.54
C VAL A 140 6.31 31.04 4.01
N GLY A 141 6.62 30.96 2.73
CA GLY A 141 7.71 31.70 2.09
C GLY A 141 7.35 33.18 1.85
N ALA A 142 8.07 34.14 2.44
CA ALA A 142 7.71 35.55 2.47
C ALA A 142 7.30 36.16 1.11
N ARG A 143 8.07 35.90 0.05
CA ARG A 143 7.82 36.51 -1.29
C ARG A 143 6.55 35.98 -1.94
N LEU A 144 6.35 34.67 -1.97
CA LEU A 144 5.17 34.07 -2.58
C LEU A 144 3.93 34.26 -1.71
N ARG A 145 4.09 34.28 -0.38
CA ARG A 145 3.00 34.63 0.52
C ARG A 145 2.43 36.00 0.23
N ALA A 146 3.29 36.99 -0.05
CA ALA A 146 2.84 38.36 -0.44
C ALA A 146 2.07 38.33 -1.77
N ALA A 147 2.49 37.55 -2.76
CA ALA A 147 1.77 37.39 -4.03
C ALA A 147 0.44 36.64 -3.86
N LEU A 148 0.40 35.61 -3.01
CA LEU A 148 -0.82 34.86 -2.70
C LEU A 148 -1.89 35.67 -1.98
N ALA A 149 -1.53 36.79 -1.34
CA ALA A 149 -2.49 37.75 -0.76
C ALA A 149 -3.44 38.36 -1.80
N HIS A 150 -3.12 38.27 -3.09
CA HIS A 150 -3.93 38.76 -4.19
C HIS A 150 -4.82 37.72 -4.86
N VAL A 151 -4.77 36.46 -4.45
CA VAL A 151 -5.58 35.37 -5.01
C VAL A 151 -7.07 35.71 -4.88
N ARG A 152 -7.78 35.59 -6.00
CA ARG A 152 -9.23 35.85 -6.08
C ARG A 152 -10.02 34.57 -6.26
N THR A 153 -9.45 33.60 -7.01
CA THR A 153 -10.11 32.34 -7.30
C THR A 153 -9.13 31.18 -7.13
N VAL A 154 -9.58 30.14 -6.42
CA VAL A 154 -8.92 28.84 -6.35
C VAL A 154 -9.76 27.82 -7.13
N VAL A 155 -9.13 27.13 -8.06
CA VAL A 155 -9.70 25.96 -8.72
C VAL A 155 -9.09 24.71 -8.11
N VAL A 156 -9.91 23.79 -7.64
CA VAL A 156 -9.46 22.48 -7.11
C VAL A 156 -9.88 21.40 -8.09
N ASP A 157 -8.90 20.84 -8.79
CA ASP A 157 -9.14 19.80 -9.78
C ASP A 157 -9.18 18.43 -9.13
N GLU A 158 -9.98 17.51 -9.70
CA GLU A 158 -10.24 16.17 -9.18
C GLU A 158 -10.53 16.20 -7.67
N VAL A 159 -11.39 17.11 -7.23
CA VAL A 159 -11.67 17.37 -5.81
C VAL A 159 -12.14 16.11 -5.08
N HIS A 160 -12.78 15.16 -5.78
CA HIS A 160 -13.21 13.88 -5.23
C HIS A 160 -12.04 12.97 -4.78
N GLU A 161 -10.88 13.08 -5.42
CA GLU A 161 -9.66 12.35 -5.01
C GLU A 161 -9.01 12.95 -3.75
N LEU A 162 -9.32 14.21 -3.47
CA LEU A 162 -8.81 14.91 -2.30
C LEU A 162 -9.76 14.79 -1.11
N ALA A 163 -11.06 14.98 -1.31
CA ALA A 163 -12.03 15.15 -0.25
C ALA A 163 -11.99 14.05 0.83
N GLY A 164 -11.87 12.78 0.45
CA GLY A 164 -11.80 11.64 1.39
C GLY A 164 -10.41 11.35 1.97
N SER A 165 -9.39 12.17 1.69
CA SER A 165 -8.00 11.87 2.03
C SER A 165 -7.39 12.83 3.05
N ASP A 166 -6.33 12.41 3.75
CA ASP A 166 -5.54 13.30 4.62
C ASP A 166 -4.92 14.48 3.84
N ARG A 167 -4.60 14.30 2.54
CA ARG A 167 -4.14 15.39 1.66
C ARG A 167 -5.22 16.44 1.44
N GLY A 168 -6.46 15.97 1.30
CA GLY A 168 -7.61 16.86 1.22
C GLY A 168 -7.86 17.58 2.54
N ALA A 169 -7.78 16.88 3.67
CA ALA A 169 -7.87 17.52 4.98
C ALA A 169 -6.83 18.65 5.13
N GLN A 170 -5.59 18.37 4.74
CA GLN A 170 -4.51 19.35 4.69
C GLN A 170 -4.84 20.54 3.77
N LEU A 171 -5.35 20.27 2.56
CA LEU A 171 -5.74 21.33 1.62
C LEU A 171 -6.88 22.18 2.17
N GLY A 172 -7.93 21.57 2.72
CA GLY A 172 -9.08 22.29 3.28
C GLY A 172 -8.63 23.33 4.30
N VAL A 173 -7.81 22.93 5.29
CA VAL A 173 -7.28 23.88 6.29
C VAL A 173 -6.31 24.89 5.66
N THR A 174 -5.57 24.50 4.62
CA THR A 174 -4.68 25.44 3.89
C THR A 174 -5.46 26.54 3.16
N LEU A 175 -6.67 26.22 2.65
CA LEU A 175 -7.54 27.20 2.00
C LEU A 175 -8.09 28.22 3.00
N GLU A 176 -8.41 27.82 4.23
CA GLU A 176 -8.80 28.75 5.30
C GLU A 176 -7.66 29.72 5.65
N ARG A 177 -6.42 29.24 5.70
CA ARG A 177 -5.24 30.09 5.87
C ARG A 177 -5.01 31.04 4.70
N LEU A 178 -5.40 30.63 3.49
CA LEU A 178 -5.36 31.52 2.33
C LEU A 178 -6.41 32.64 2.45
N ASP A 179 -7.62 32.31 2.92
CA ASP A 179 -8.68 33.29 3.20
C ASP A 179 -8.22 34.33 4.26
N ALA A 180 -7.64 33.82 5.35
CA ALA A 180 -7.05 34.67 6.38
C ALA A 180 -5.92 35.59 5.83
N LEU A 181 -5.10 35.10 4.91
CA LEU A 181 -4.03 35.86 4.26
C LEU A 181 -4.57 36.93 3.33
N THR A 182 -5.61 36.62 2.54
CA THR A 182 -6.22 37.57 1.58
C THR A 182 -7.14 38.59 2.25
N GLY A 183 -7.52 38.32 3.52
CA GLY A 183 -8.49 39.13 4.27
C GLY A 183 -9.94 39.06 3.74
N ARG A 184 -10.23 38.04 2.93
CA ARG A 184 -11.55 37.76 2.33
C ARG A 184 -11.70 36.29 2.07
N THR A 185 -12.94 35.79 1.94
CA THR A 185 -13.21 34.45 1.42
C THR A 185 -12.85 34.42 -0.06
N VAL A 186 -11.87 33.60 -0.42
CA VAL A 186 -11.44 33.38 -1.79
C VAL A 186 -12.46 32.47 -2.48
N ARG A 187 -12.88 32.84 -3.68
CA ARG A 187 -13.79 32.03 -4.49
C ARG A 187 -13.21 30.66 -4.76
N ARG A 188 -14.00 29.59 -4.56
CA ARG A 188 -13.59 28.20 -4.74
C ARG A 188 -14.39 27.51 -5.82
N ILE A 189 -13.72 26.88 -6.78
CA ILE A 189 -14.32 26.15 -7.88
C ILE A 189 -13.76 24.73 -7.85
N GLY A 190 -14.62 23.73 -7.62
CA GLY A 190 -14.26 22.33 -7.66
C GLY A 190 -14.56 21.71 -9.02
N LEU A 191 -13.62 20.92 -9.55
CA LEU A 191 -13.84 20.03 -10.69
C LEU A 191 -13.86 18.59 -10.21
N SER A 192 -14.89 17.85 -10.58
CA SER A 192 -15.05 16.47 -10.13
C SER A 192 -15.59 15.57 -11.25
N ALA A 193 -15.22 14.30 -11.18
CA ALA A 193 -15.98 13.26 -11.85
C ALA A 193 -17.33 13.04 -11.13
N THR A 194 -18.10 12.09 -11.57
CA THR A 194 -19.34 11.68 -10.87
C THR A 194 -19.01 11.17 -9.47
N VAL A 195 -19.75 11.64 -8.47
CA VAL A 195 -19.64 11.24 -7.06
C VAL A 195 -21.00 10.89 -6.50
N GLY A 196 -21.05 10.01 -5.51
CA GLY A 196 -22.31 9.55 -4.90
C GLY A 196 -23.03 10.59 -4.04
N ASN A 197 -22.27 11.53 -3.44
CA ASN A 197 -22.80 12.55 -2.53
C ASN A 197 -22.16 13.93 -2.79
N PRO A 198 -22.58 14.65 -3.84
CA PRO A 198 -22.05 15.95 -4.19
C PRO A 198 -22.09 16.99 -3.06
N GLU A 199 -23.10 16.94 -2.21
CA GLU A 199 -23.28 17.85 -1.07
C GLU A 199 -22.11 17.71 -0.06
N ALA A 200 -21.56 16.51 0.08
CA ALA A 200 -20.37 16.31 0.89
C ALA A 200 -19.15 17.00 0.27
N VAL A 201 -18.96 16.84 -1.03
CA VAL A 201 -17.86 17.48 -1.75
C VAL A 201 -17.98 19.02 -1.70
N VAL A 202 -19.21 19.55 -1.79
CA VAL A 202 -19.48 20.97 -1.61
C VAL A 202 -19.03 21.47 -0.24
N ARG A 203 -19.42 20.76 0.84
CA ARG A 203 -19.03 21.12 2.22
C ARG A 203 -17.51 21.03 2.44
N PHE A 204 -16.88 20.05 1.81
CA PHE A 204 -15.42 19.93 1.84
C PHE A 204 -14.74 21.10 1.13
N LEU A 205 -15.25 21.50 -0.04
CA LEU A 205 -14.66 22.53 -0.88
C LEU A 205 -14.77 23.91 -0.25
N SER A 206 -15.94 24.26 0.27
CA SER A 206 -16.23 25.63 0.77
C SER A 206 -17.11 25.59 2.02
N PRO A 207 -16.77 26.37 3.06
CA PRO A 207 -17.65 26.61 4.19
C PRO A 207 -18.83 27.53 3.83
N ALA A 208 -18.85 28.13 2.63
CA ALA A 208 -19.90 29.03 2.20
C ALA A 208 -21.22 28.29 1.95
N PRO A 209 -22.37 28.86 2.39
CA PRO A 209 -23.68 28.18 2.28
C PRO A 209 -24.20 28.08 0.84
N ARG A 210 -23.57 28.72 -0.14
CA ARG A 210 -24.03 28.78 -1.53
C ARG A 210 -22.93 28.40 -2.52
N VAL A 211 -22.79 27.11 -2.73
CA VAL A 211 -22.03 26.57 -3.85
C VAL A 211 -22.99 26.18 -4.96
N VAL A 212 -22.78 26.68 -6.17
CA VAL A 212 -23.60 26.31 -7.34
C VAL A 212 -23.08 24.98 -7.89
N GLU A 213 -23.93 23.97 -7.82
CA GLU A 213 -23.66 22.68 -8.45
C GLU A 213 -24.02 22.76 -9.94
N VAL A 214 -23.04 22.53 -10.81
CA VAL A 214 -23.22 22.47 -12.25
C VAL A 214 -23.02 21.01 -12.69
N ARG A 215 -24.09 20.38 -13.09
CA ARG A 215 -24.08 18.97 -13.50
C ARG A 215 -24.47 18.83 -14.97
N ALA A 216 -23.60 18.21 -15.77
CA ALA A 216 -23.97 17.80 -17.12
C ALA A 216 -24.83 16.54 -17.05
N ALA A 217 -26.12 16.69 -17.34
CA ALA A 217 -27.11 15.64 -17.19
C ALA A 217 -27.14 14.64 -18.37
N THR A 218 -26.77 15.12 -19.58
CA THR A 218 -27.04 14.42 -20.83
C THR A 218 -25.88 13.50 -21.28
N VAL A 219 -24.72 13.57 -20.65
CA VAL A 219 -23.63 12.65 -20.98
C VAL A 219 -23.79 11.35 -20.14
N ARG A 220 -24.96 10.70 -20.22
CA ARG A 220 -24.99 9.25 -20.01
C ARG A 220 -24.23 8.64 -21.20
N ARG A 221 -22.93 8.43 -21.00
CA ARG A 221 -22.20 7.56 -21.90
C ARG A 221 -22.83 6.18 -21.74
N GLU A 222 -23.31 5.60 -22.81
CA GLU A 222 -23.70 4.19 -22.80
C GLU A 222 -22.46 3.39 -22.42
N LEU A 223 -22.52 2.78 -21.23
CA LEU A 223 -21.50 1.89 -20.72
C LEU A 223 -21.92 0.46 -21.08
N GLU A 224 -21.28 -0.13 -22.06
CA GLU A 224 -21.42 -1.55 -22.36
C GLU A 224 -20.33 -2.31 -21.56
N LEU A 225 -20.71 -2.73 -20.38
CA LEU A 225 -19.85 -3.49 -19.48
C LEU A 225 -20.28 -4.95 -19.47
N LEU A 226 -19.30 -5.85 -19.57
CA LEU A 226 -19.51 -7.28 -19.43
C LEU A 226 -18.63 -7.81 -18.30
N ALA A 227 -19.25 -8.42 -17.29
CA ALA A 227 -18.54 -9.22 -16.28
C ALA A 227 -18.56 -10.69 -16.71
N THR A 228 -17.41 -11.33 -16.79
CA THR A 228 -17.28 -12.72 -17.21
C THR A 228 -16.10 -13.40 -16.55
N ARG A 229 -16.21 -14.73 -16.40
CA ARG A 229 -15.04 -15.59 -16.14
C ARG A 229 -14.44 -16.08 -17.46
N PRO A 230 -13.13 -16.25 -17.50
CA PRO A 230 -12.49 -16.89 -18.64
C PRO A 230 -13.13 -18.25 -18.92
N PRO A 231 -13.51 -18.53 -20.17
CA PRO A 231 -14.03 -19.86 -20.53
C PRO A 231 -12.93 -20.91 -20.40
N THR A 232 -13.27 -22.07 -19.89
CA THR A 232 -12.32 -23.21 -19.91
C THR A 232 -12.09 -23.64 -21.35
N PRO A 233 -10.85 -23.62 -21.84
CA PRO A 233 -10.60 -23.90 -23.26
C PRO A 233 -10.86 -25.37 -23.60
N GLU A 234 -11.41 -25.61 -24.79
CA GLU A 234 -11.64 -26.94 -25.33
C GLU A 234 -10.32 -27.72 -25.57
N VAL A 235 -9.23 -26.99 -25.83
CA VAL A 235 -7.90 -27.58 -26.04
C VAL A 235 -7.01 -27.25 -24.86
N PRO A 236 -6.51 -28.25 -24.12
CA PRO A 236 -5.54 -28.05 -23.06
C PRO A 236 -4.28 -27.34 -23.56
N LEU A 237 -3.71 -26.46 -22.76
CA LEU A 237 -2.39 -25.91 -23.01
C LEU A 237 -1.31 -26.99 -22.98
N ASP A 238 -0.28 -26.79 -23.80
CA ASP A 238 0.96 -27.54 -23.69
C ASP A 238 1.44 -27.54 -22.22
N PRO A 239 1.62 -28.69 -21.58
CA PRO A 239 2.08 -28.79 -20.21
C PRO A 239 3.44 -28.12 -19.96
N ASP A 240 4.28 -28.04 -20.99
CA ASP A 240 5.58 -27.37 -20.88
C ASP A 240 5.42 -25.86 -20.85
N LEU A 241 4.54 -25.31 -21.66
CA LEU A 241 4.18 -23.87 -21.62
C LEU A 241 3.52 -23.50 -20.27
N ALA A 242 2.62 -24.35 -19.77
CA ALA A 242 2.00 -24.15 -18.46
C ALA A 242 3.04 -24.08 -17.33
N ARG A 243 4.06 -24.97 -17.38
CA ARG A 243 5.19 -24.97 -16.46
C ARG A 243 6.10 -23.74 -16.62
N ASP A 244 6.36 -23.31 -17.84
CA ASP A 244 7.17 -22.11 -18.13
C ASP A 244 6.48 -20.83 -17.67
N LEU A 245 5.17 -20.70 -17.89
CA LEU A 245 4.34 -19.61 -17.42
C LEU A 245 4.13 -19.64 -15.91
N LYS A 246 4.41 -20.75 -15.23
CA LYS A 246 4.13 -20.96 -13.78
C LYS A 246 2.71 -20.54 -13.43
N ALA A 247 1.75 -20.97 -14.22
CA ALA A 247 0.36 -20.60 -14.10
C ALA A 247 -0.50 -21.86 -13.97
N GLU A 248 -1.39 -21.83 -12.96
CA GLU A 248 -2.40 -22.87 -12.80
C GLU A 248 -3.54 -22.69 -13.81
N PRO A 249 -4.38 -23.72 -14.05
CA PRO A 249 -5.42 -23.66 -15.07
C PRO A 249 -6.29 -22.40 -15.05
N PRO A 250 -6.83 -21.90 -13.92
CA PRO A 250 -7.66 -20.69 -13.93
C PRO A 250 -6.90 -19.44 -14.37
N LEU A 251 -5.62 -19.32 -14.00
CA LEU A 251 -4.79 -18.19 -14.45
C LEU A 251 -4.43 -18.31 -15.93
N LEU A 252 -4.24 -19.52 -16.44
CA LEU A 252 -3.99 -19.76 -17.85
C LEU A 252 -5.19 -19.37 -18.71
N ASP A 253 -6.38 -19.72 -18.26
CA ASP A 253 -7.63 -19.34 -18.93
C ASP A 253 -7.79 -17.82 -18.94
N ALA A 254 -7.47 -17.15 -17.82
CA ALA A 254 -7.48 -15.70 -17.73
C ALA A 254 -6.45 -15.03 -18.65
N LEU A 255 -5.23 -15.58 -18.76
CA LEU A 255 -4.20 -15.08 -19.70
C LEU A 255 -4.66 -15.17 -21.15
N ARG A 256 -5.29 -16.29 -21.55
CA ARG A 256 -5.86 -16.45 -22.90
C ARG A 256 -7.01 -15.49 -23.18
N ALA A 257 -7.88 -15.26 -22.20
CA ALA A 257 -8.97 -14.31 -22.34
C ALA A 257 -8.43 -12.89 -22.56
N VAL A 258 -7.42 -12.46 -21.76
CA VAL A 258 -6.77 -11.15 -21.97
C VAL A 258 -6.06 -11.09 -23.33
N GLU A 259 -5.37 -12.15 -23.75
CA GLU A 259 -4.76 -12.22 -25.08
C GLU A 259 -5.80 -12.05 -26.20
N ALA A 260 -6.93 -12.75 -26.10
CA ALA A 260 -8.03 -12.66 -27.07
C ALA A 260 -8.57 -11.23 -27.17
N GLU A 261 -8.79 -10.56 -26.03
CA GLU A 261 -9.23 -9.16 -26.00
C GLU A 261 -8.20 -8.22 -26.64
N ILE A 262 -6.90 -8.40 -26.38
CA ILE A 262 -5.84 -7.59 -27.02
C ILE A 262 -5.80 -7.85 -28.54
N ARG A 263 -6.04 -9.07 -28.99
CA ARG A 263 -6.07 -9.39 -30.42
C ARG A 263 -7.31 -8.87 -31.15
N ALA A 264 -8.45 -8.82 -30.47
CA ALA A 264 -9.72 -8.36 -31.01
C ALA A 264 -9.74 -6.84 -31.27
N HIS A 265 -8.94 -6.04 -30.54
CA HIS A 265 -8.99 -4.58 -30.59
C HIS A 265 -7.67 -3.98 -31.05
N ALA A 266 -7.69 -2.77 -31.62
CA ALA A 266 -6.50 -2.07 -32.12
C ALA A 266 -5.59 -1.64 -30.96
N THR A 267 -6.19 -1.15 -29.85
CA THR A 267 -5.48 -0.75 -28.62
C THR A 267 -6.29 -1.18 -27.40
N THR A 268 -5.69 -1.95 -26.51
CA THR A 268 -6.33 -2.44 -25.28
C THR A 268 -5.56 -1.99 -24.05
N LEU A 269 -6.27 -1.34 -23.13
CA LEU A 269 -5.74 -0.99 -21.82
C LEU A 269 -6.22 -2.01 -20.79
N VAL A 270 -5.28 -2.73 -20.18
CA VAL A 270 -5.58 -3.77 -19.19
C VAL A 270 -5.29 -3.23 -17.79
N PHE A 271 -6.33 -2.94 -17.02
CA PHE A 271 -6.17 -2.51 -15.63
C PHE A 271 -6.08 -3.69 -14.67
N VAL A 272 -5.19 -3.57 -13.73
CA VAL A 272 -5.03 -4.49 -12.60
C VAL A 272 -4.96 -3.72 -11.29
N ASN A 273 -5.27 -4.38 -10.17
CA ASN A 273 -5.32 -3.70 -8.87
C ASN A 273 -3.94 -3.49 -8.23
N THR A 274 -2.92 -4.31 -8.55
CA THR A 274 -1.60 -4.20 -7.93
C THR A 274 -0.47 -4.13 -8.96
N ARG A 275 0.64 -3.46 -8.59
CA ARG A 275 1.86 -3.37 -9.43
C ARG A 275 2.43 -4.75 -9.76
N ARG A 276 2.33 -5.67 -8.82
CA ARG A 276 2.80 -7.04 -8.98
C ARG A 276 1.96 -7.80 -10.00
N THR A 277 0.64 -7.68 -9.91
CA THR A 277 -0.25 -8.27 -10.92
C THR A 277 0.07 -7.69 -12.30
N ALA A 278 0.37 -6.38 -12.40
CA ALA A 278 0.77 -5.75 -13.66
C ALA A 278 2.02 -6.39 -14.26
N GLU A 279 3.09 -6.51 -13.48
CA GLU A 279 4.36 -7.13 -13.90
C GLU A 279 4.16 -8.62 -14.24
N GLY A 280 3.50 -9.37 -13.35
CA GLY A 280 3.27 -10.79 -13.52
C GLY A 280 2.39 -11.13 -14.72
N LEU A 281 1.33 -10.35 -14.96
CA LEU A 281 0.42 -10.51 -16.09
C LEU A 281 1.13 -10.20 -17.40
N ALA A 282 1.80 -9.05 -17.49
CA ALA A 282 2.49 -8.66 -18.71
C ALA A 282 3.64 -9.60 -19.09
N ALA A 283 4.45 -10.03 -18.11
CA ALA A 283 5.54 -10.98 -18.35
C ALA A 283 5.04 -12.33 -18.88
N ARG A 284 3.88 -12.79 -18.39
CA ARG A 284 3.26 -14.03 -18.87
C ARG A 284 2.62 -13.85 -20.24
N LEU A 285 1.95 -12.73 -20.49
CA LEU A 285 1.36 -12.42 -21.81
C LEU A 285 2.44 -12.29 -22.89
N GLN A 286 3.57 -11.64 -22.61
CA GLN A 286 4.69 -11.54 -23.55
C GLN A 286 5.31 -12.90 -23.88
N ARG A 287 5.27 -13.88 -22.96
CA ARG A 287 5.71 -15.25 -23.23
C ARG A 287 4.66 -16.08 -23.97
N LEU A 288 3.38 -15.90 -23.61
CA LEU A 288 2.25 -16.58 -24.27
C LEU A 288 2.09 -16.13 -25.70
N ALA A 289 2.22 -14.83 -25.98
CA ALA A 289 2.02 -14.21 -27.28
C ALA A 289 3.19 -13.26 -27.60
N PRO A 290 4.38 -13.78 -28.01
CA PRO A 290 5.58 -12.97 -28.29
C PRO A 290 5.42 -12.01 -29.48
N ASP A 291 4.43 -12.24 -30.33
CA ASP A 291 4.07 -11.41 -31.48
C ASP A 291 3.26 -10.16 -31.11
N LEU A 292 2.70 -10.12 -29.87
CA LEU A 292 1.93 -8.97 -29.40
C LEU A 292 2.82 -7.96 -28.68
N PRO A 293 2.89 -6.71 -29.14
CA PRO A 293 3.63 -5.65 -28.45
C PRO A 293 2.83 -5.19 -27.21
N ILE A 294 3.25 -5.66 -26.04
CA ILE A 294 2.63 -5.37 -24.74
C ILE A 294 3.67 -4.71 -23.83
N ALA A 295 3.25 -3.67 -23.11
CA ALA A 295 4.08 -3.01 -22.09
C ALA A 295 3.38 -2.90 -20.75
N VAL A 296 4.13 -2.48 -19.71
CA VAL A 296 3.65 -2.26 -18.33
C VAL A 296 3.74 -0.78 -17.97
N HIS A 297 2.78 -0.30 -17.18
CA HIS A 297 2.78 1.06 -16.66
C HIS A 297 2.33 1.11 -15.21
N HIS A 298 3.23 1.48 -14.28
CA HIS A 298 2.90 1.70 -12.87
C HIS A 298 3.89 2.66 -12.20
N GLY A 299 3.51 3.19 -11.03
CA GLY A 299 4.25 4.25 -10.33
C GLY A 299 5.69 3.92 -9.90
N SER A 300 6.07 2.63 -9.80
CA SER A 300 7.44 2.23 -9.41
C SER A 300 8.42 2.14 -10.58
N LEU A 301 7.95 2.24 -11.82
CA LEU A 301 8.82 2.31 -12.99
C LEU A 301 9.54 3.65 -13.07
N SER A 302 10.74 3.68 -13.67
CA SER A 302 11.42 4.94 -13.92
C SER A 302 10.60 5.86 -14.82
N ARG A 303 10.84 7.15 -14.72
CA ARG A 303 10.10 8.16 -15.49
C ARG A 303 10.23 7.91 -17.00
N GLU A 304 11.44 7.60 -17.45
CA GLU A 304 11.75 7.38 -18.86
C GLU A 304 10.98 6.17 -19.42
N VAL A 305 10.89 5.08 -18.67
CA VAL A 305 10.16 3.87 -19.06
C VAL A 305 8.67 4.17 -19.19
N ARG A 306 8.08 4.88 -18.24
CA ARG A 306 6.66 5.26 -18.26
C ARG A 306 6.34 6.15 -19.47
N GLU A 307 7.11 7.21 -19.68
CA GLU A 307 6.92 8.15 -20.80
C GLU A 307 7.14 7.45 -22.16
N SER A 308 8.02 6.47 -22.22
CA SER A 308 8.22 5.67 -23.43
C SER A 308 6.98 4.80 -23.71
N ALA A 309 6.46 4.08 -22.71
CA ALA A 309 5.26 3.26 -22.87
C ALA A 309 4.03 4.10 -23.28
N GLU A 310 3.85 5.28 -22.66
CA GLU A 310 2.78 6.23 -23.02
C GLU A 310 2.88 6.68 -24.50
N ARG A 311 4.09 7.07 -24.95
CA ARG A 311 4.32 7.51 -26.34
C ARG A 311 4.09 6.38 -27.36
N GLU A 312 4.61 5.18 -27.05
CA GLU A 312 4.46 4.00 -27.93
C GLU A 312 2.99 3.58 -28.05
N PHE A 313 2.24 3.61 -26.94
CA PHE A 313 0.82 3.28 -26.93
C PHE A 313 -0.01 4.32 -27.69
N ARG A 314 0.24 5.63 -27.45
CA ARG A 314 -0.40 6.73 -28.17
C ARG A 314 -0.13 6.67 -29.69
N ALA A 315 1.04 6.23 -30.09
CA ALA A 315 1.43 6.04 -31.49
C ALA A 315 0.86 4.77 -32.13
N GLY A 316 0.11 3.94 -31.39
CA GLY A 316 -0.44 2.67 -31.87
C GLY A 316 0.61 1.57 -32.12
N ARG A 317 1.84 1.73 -31.58
CA ARG A 317 2.90 0.72 -31.68
C ARG A 317 2.77 -0.37 -30.63
N LEU A 318 2.07 -0.10 -29.53
CA LEU A 318 1.65 -1.10 -28.56
C LEU A 318 0.19 -1.49 -28.79
N ARG A 319 -0.10 -2.80 -28.75
CA ARG A 319 -1.46 -3.36 -28.82
C ARG A 319 -2.08 -3.47 -27.44
N GLY A 320 -1.26 -3.77 -26.42
CA GLY A 320 -1.67 -3.90 -25.02
C GLY A 320 -0.82 -3.06 -24.08
N LEU A 321 -1.48 -2.40 -23.11
CA LEU A 321 -0.79 -1.72 -22.01
C LEU A 321 -1.39 -2.18 -20.69
N VAL A 322 -0.60 -2.90 -19.88
CA VAL A 322 -1.02 -3.36 -18.56
C VAL A 322 -0.70 -2.28 -17.53
N ALA A 323 -1.72 -1.78 -16.83
CA ALA A 323 -1.56 -0.63 -15.94
C ALA A 323 -2.25 -0.82 -14.59
N THR A 324 -1.73 -0.12 -13.57
CA THR A 324 -2.39 0.08 -12.29
C THR A 324 -3.13 1.43 -12.28
N SER A 325 -3.55 1.90 -11.09
CA SER A 325 -4.17 3.22 -10.88
C SER A 325 -3.40 4.41 -11.49
N SER A 326 -2.14 4.23 -11.87
CA SER A 326 -1.32 5.28 -12.49
C SER A 326 -1.87 5.85 -13.80
N LEU A 327 -2.77 5.14 -14.48
CA LEU A 327 -3.46 5.59 -15.70
C LEU A 327 -4.98 5.81 -15.49
N GLU A 328 -5.48 5.74 -14.28
CA GLU A 328 -6.89 6.06 -13.96
C GLU A 328 -7.22 7.53 -14.17
N LEU A 329 -6.27 8.43 -13.86
CA LEU A 329 -6.48 9.87 -13.82
C LEU A 329 -5.75 10.58 -14.98
N GLY A 330 -6.45 11.46 -15.65
CA GLY A 330 -6.04 12.64 -16.39
C GLY A 330 -4.88 12.61 -17.40
N ILE A 331 -4.18 11.50 -17.56
CA ILE A 331 -3.09 11.39 -18.56
C ILE A 331 -3.72 11.10 -19.92
N ASP A 332 -3.39 11.92 -20.92
CA ASP A 332 -3.75 11.65 -22.31
C ASP A 332 -2.85 10.54 -22.87
N ILE A 333 -3.40 9.34 -23.01
CA ILE A 333 -2.73 8.16 -23.60
C ILE A 333 -3.17 7.89 -25.04
N GLY A 334 -3.97 8.81 -25.64
CA GLY A 334 -4.52 8.66 -26.98
C GLY A 334 -5.83 7.86 -27.01
N ALA A 335 -6.20 7.41 -28.18
CA ALA A 335 -7.42 6.63 -28.38
C ALA A 335 -7.22 5.20 -27.86
N VAL A 336 -8.05 4.80 -26.89
CA VAL A 336 -8.15 3.43 -26.38
C VAL A 336 -9.44 2.83 -26.92
N ASP A 337 -9.33 1.70 -27.65
CA ASP A 337 -10.51 1.05 -28.22
C ASP A 337 -11.27 0.22 -27.19
N HIS A 338 -10.54 -0.48 -26.32
CA HIS A 338 -11.12 -1.37 -25.32
C HIS A 338 -10.38 -1.32 -23.99
N VAL A 339 -11.14 -1.48 -22.91
CA VAL A 339 -10.58 -1.60 -21.55
C VAL A 339 -10.94 -2.96 -20.99
N VAL A 340 -9.92 -3.67 -20.53
CA VAL A 340 -10.05 -4.90 -19.74
C VAL A 340 -9.71 -4.58 -18.30
N GLN A 341 -10.62 -4.89 -17.38
CA GLN A 341 -10.35 -4.89 -15.95
C GLN A 341 -10.09 -6.33 -15.52
N PHE A 342 -8.89 -6.63 -15.07
CA PHE A 342 -8.48 -7.95 -14.60
C PHE A 342 -8.70 -8.07 -13.07
N GLY A 343 -9.66 -8.89 -12.66
CA GLY A 343 -10.23 -8.95 -11.32
C GLY A 343 -11.17 -7.78 -11.04
N SER A 344 -12.03 -7.90 -10.02
CA SER A 344 -12.93 -6.83 -9.63
C SER A 344 -12.17 -5.57 -9.19
N PRO A 345 -12.58 -4.36 -9.60
CA PRO A 345 -11.95 -3.12 -9.15
C PRO A 345 -12.40 -2.68 -7.75
N HIS A 346 -13.28 -3.43 -7.10
CA HIS A 346 -13.84 -3.24 -5.76
C HIS A 346 -14.73 -2.01 -5.56
N GLN A 347 -14.64 -1.02 -6.44
CA GLN A 347 -15.42 0.23 -6.36
C GLN A 347 -15.96 0.64 -7.72
N VAL A 348 -17.20 1.15 -7.72
CA VAL A 348 -17.89 1.62 -8.93
C VAL A 348 -17.16 2.83 -9.53
N GLY A 349 -16.77 3.80 -8.67
CA GLY A 349 -16.06 4.99 -9.12
C GLY A 349 -14.79 4.66 -9.89
N ARG A 350 -14.01 3.67 -9.42
CA ARG A 350 -12.81 3.19 -10.12
C ARG A 350 -13.13 2.48 -11.42
N LEU A 351 -14.14 1.64 -11.43
CA LEU A 351 -14.58 0.99 -12.68
C LEU A 351 -14.92 2.04 -13.74
N VAL A 352 -15.72 3.05 -13.38
CA VAL A 352 -16.11 4.14 -14.29
C VAL A 352 -14.89 4.95 -14.77
N GLN A 353 -13.93 5.26 -13.89
CA GLN A 353 -12.71 5.98 -14.25
C GLN A 353 -11.83 5.17 -15.21
N ARG A 354 -11.64 3.84 -14.95
CA ARG A 354 -10.85 2.93 -15.77
C ARG A 354 -11.47 2.72 -17.14
N VAL A 355 -12.74 2.31 -17.17
CA VAL A 355 -13.45 2.05 -18.43
C VAL A 355 -13.65 3.34 -19.23
N GLY A 356 -13.81 4.47 -18.55
CA GLY A 356 -13.88 5.80 -19.15
C GLY A 356 -12.69 6.17 -20.04
N ARG A 357 -11.56 5.43 -19.97
CA ARG A 357 -10.41 5.58 -20.88
C ARG A 357 -10.69 5.15 -22.30
N SER A 358 -11.61 4.19 -22.55
CA SER A 358 -12.01 3.75 -23.90
C SER A 358 -12.92 4.72 -24.65
N GLY A 359 -13.34 5.82 -24.05
CA GLY A 359 -14.34 6.72 -24.65
C GLY A 359 -13.91 8.17 -24.84
N HIS A 360 -12.65 8.45 -25.18
CA HIS A 360 -12.14 9.83 -25.30
C HIS A 360 -12.81 10.70 -26.37
N ARG A 361 -13.66 10.15 -27.26
CA ARG A 361 -14.43 10.92 -28.24
C ARG A 361 -15.90 11.03 -27.79
N LEU A 362 -16.40 12.28 -27.71
CA LEU A 362 -17.82 12.54 -27.43
C LEU A 362 -18.73 11.77 -28.42
N GLY A 363 -19.77 11.09 -27.92
CA GLY A 363 -20.75 10.36 -28.72
C GLY A 363 -20.42 8.90 -29.07
N ARG A 364 -19.35 8.30 -28.50
CA ARG A 364 -19.09 6.85 -28.62
C ARG A 364 -19.49 6.12 -27.34
N THR A 365 -20.08 4.93 -27.52
CA THR A 365 -20.29 3.95 -26.44
C THR A 365 -18.96 3.54 -25.85
N ILE A 366 -18.89 3.42 -24.55
CA ILE A 366 -17.72 2.97 -23.80
C ILE A 366 -17.84 1.46 -23.61
N HIS A 367 -16.87 0.71 -24.12
CA HIS A 367 -16.82 -0.73 -23.98
C HIS A 367 -15.77 -1.15 -22.95
N GLY A 368 -16.14 -2.09 -22.08
CA GLY A 368 -15.22 -2.64 -21.10
C GLY A 368 -15.60 -4.04 -20.64
N THR A 369 -14.59 -4.88 -20.44
CA THR A 369 -14.75 -6.24 -19.93
C THR A 369 -14.11 -6.34 -18.54
N VAL A 370 -14.86 -6.86 -17.55
CA VAL A 370 -14.32 -7.25 -16.26
C VAL A 370 -14.08 -8.75 -16.27
N LEU A 371 -12.82 -9.16 -16.31
CA LEU A 371 -12.41 -10.57 -16.25
C LEU A 371 -12.22 -10.99 -14.81
N SER A 372 -13.17 -11.74 -14.29
CA SER A 372 -13.19 -12.21 -12.91
C SER A 372 -12.38 -13.51 -12.77
N LEU A 373 -11.72 -13.68 -11.62
CA LEU A 373 -10.84 -14.82 -11.37
C LEU A 373 -11.57 -16.01 -10.72
N ASP A 374 -12.60 -15.72 -9.94
CA ASP A 374 -13.47 -16.71 -9.29
C ASP A 374 -14.92 -16.25 -9.27
N ASP A 375 -15.82 -17.06 -8.70
CA ASP A 375 -17.25 -16.77 -8.70
C ASP A 375 -17.64 -15.65 -7.72
N ASP A 376 -16.92 -15.48 -6.60
CA ASP A 376 -17.17 -14.39 -5.66
C ASP A 376 -16.76 -13.04 -6.29
N ASP A 377 -15.62 -13.01 -7.01
CA ASP A 377 -15.15 -11.87 -7.79
C ASP A 377 -16.12 -11.53 -8.93
N LEU A 378 -16.73 -12.55 -9.57
CA LEU A 378 -17.70 -12.35 -10.63
C LEU A 378 -19.03 -11.75 -10.12
N GLU A 379 -19.56 -12.21 -9.00
CA GLU A 379 -20.77 -11.65 -8.39
C GLU A 379 -20.54 -10.17 -8.03
N GLU A 380 -19.40 -9.83 -7.45
CA GLU A 380 -19.01 -8.45 -7.16
C GLU A 380 -18.88 -7.61 -8.44
N ALA A 381 -18.14 -8.10 -9.44
CA ALA A 381 -17.95 -7.42 -10.72
C ALA A 381 -19.28 -7.15 -11.45
N ALA A 382 -20.21 -8.09 -11.40
CA ALA A 382 -21.55 -7.95 -11.99
C ALA A 382 -22.34 -6.81 -11.33
N VAL A 383 -22.31 -6.75 -9.99
CA VAL A 383 -22.97 -5.68 -9.23
C VAL A 383 -22.31 -4.33 -9.53
N LEU A 384 -20.97 -4.26 -9.55
CA LEU A 384 -20.25 -3.02 -9.89
C LEU A 384 -20.58 -2.55 -11.31
N ALA A 385 -20.62 -3.45 -12.29
CA ALA A 385 -20.94 -3.11 -13.67
C ALA A 385 -22.38 -2.59 -13.82
N ARG A 386 -23.36 -3.23 -13.15
CA ARG A 386 -24.74 -2.75 -13.13
C ARG A 386 -24.85 -1.37 -12.46
N ARG A 387 -24.20 -1.19 -11.31
CA ARG A 387 -24.22 0.09 -10.58
C ARG A 387 -23.54 1.19 -11.39
N ALA A 388 -22.44 0.89 -12.08
CA ALA A 388 -21.75 1.82 -12.97
C ALA A 388 -22.67 2.30 -14.11
N SER A 389 -23.38 1.37 -14.77
CA SER A 389 -24.36 1.69 -15.81
C SER A 389 -25.55 2.50 -15.28
N ALA A 390 -25.92 2.30 -14.01
CA ALA A 390 -26.96 3.07 -13.35
C ALA A 390 -26.47 4.42 -12.78
N GLY A 391 -25.16 4.69 -12.78
CA GLY A 391 -24.56 5.90 -12.21
C GLY A 391 -24.56 5.93 -10.68
N LEU A 392 -24.65 4.77 -10.02
CA LEU A 392 -24.67 4.61 -8.55
C LEU A 392 -23.25 4.47 -8.01
N VAL A 393 -22.55 5.59 -7.84
CA VAL A 393 -21.19 5.67 -7.33
C VAL A 393 -21.19 5.78 -5.80
N GLU A 394 -20.12 5.33 -5.16
CA GLU A 394 -19.96 5.37 -3.71
C GLU A 394 -19.93 6.81 -3.16
N PRO A 395 -20.47 7.03 -1.94
CA PRO A 395 -20.33 8.29 -1.25
C PRO A 395 -18.89 8.51 -0.78
N ILE A 396 -18.47 9.77 -0.76
CA ILE A 396 -17.18 10.20 -0.17
C ILE A 396 -17.41 10.54 1.30
N ALA A 397 -16.56 10.05 2.16
CA ALA A 397 -16.53 10.38 3.59
C ALA A 397 -15.12 10.87 3.99
N TRP A 398 -15.06 11.77 4.97
CA TRP A 398 -13.80 12.24 5.56
C TRP A 398 -13.93 12.40 7.07
N ARG A 399 -12.77 12.49 7.73
CA ARG A 399 -12.71 12.75 9.17
C ARG A 399 -12.91 14.23 9.45
N THR A 400 -13.75 14.55 10.40
CA THR A 400 -14.04 15.91 10.84
C THR A 400 -13.26 16.35 12.08
N ARG A 401 -12.50 15.42 12.67
CA ARG A 401 -11.62 15.61 13.84
C ARG A 401 -10.16 15.28 13.53
N ASN A 402 -9.66 15.69 12.36
CA ASN A 402 -8.30 15.38 11.90
C ASN A 402 -7.25 16.22 12.66
N ARG A 403 -6.81 15.73 13.82
CA ARG A 403 -5.82 16.40 14.68
C ARG A 403 -4.45 16.51 14.04
N LEU A 404 -4.12 15.56 13.16
CA LEU A 404 -2.84 15.58 12.46
C LEU A 404 -2.77 16.73 11.44
N ALA A 405 -3.86 16.98 10.69
CA ALA A 405 -3.96 18.13 9.81
C ALA A 405 -3.94 19.43 10.61
N ALA A 406 -4.69 19.52 11.72
CA ALA A 406 -4.68 20.66 12.62
C ALA A 406 -3.27 20.96 13.15
N ALA A 407 -2.56 19.95 13.66
CA ALA A 407 -1.20 20.08 14.19
C ALA A 407 -0.23 20.63 13.14
N GLN A 408 -0.28 20.07 11.92
CA GLN A 408 0.55 20.54 10.82
C GLN A 408 0.27 22.02 10.48
N GLN A 409 -1.01 22.40 10.44
CA GLN A 409 -1.40 23.76 10.07
C GLN A 409 -1.12 24.76 11.19
N ILE A 410 -1.21 24.38 12.46
CA ILE A 410 -0.73 25.20 13.58
C ILE A 410 0.77 25.51 13.39
N VAL A 411 1.60 24.47 13.20
CA VAL A 411 3.05 24.65 12.96
C VAL A 411 3.32 25.53 11.73
N ALA A 412 2.55 25.36 10.67
CA ALA A 412 2.68 26.15 9.44
C ALA A 412 2.26 27.62 9.63
N SER A 413 1.18 27.89 10.37
CA SER A 413 0.73 29.27 10.71
C SER A 413 1.76 29.97 11.60
N LEU A 414 2.22 29.32 12.66
CA LEU A 414 3.26 29.87 13.55
C LEU A 414 4.57 30.16 12.80
N ARG A 415 4.94 29.32 11.83
CA ARG A 415 6.12 29.58 10.98
C ARG A 415 5.92 30.78 10.04
N ALA A 416 4.70 30.97 9.54
CA ALA A 416 4.39 32.02 8.57
C ALA A 416 4.19 33.39 9.20
N THR A 417 3.54 33.46 10.36
CA THR A 417 3.11 34.73 11.00
C THR A 417 3.89 35.07 12.28
N GLY A 418 4.61 34.12 12.86
CA GLY A 418 5.20 34.29 14.18
C GLY A 418 4.16 34.10 15.30
N PRO A 419 4.35 34.72 16.47
CA PRO A 419 3.40 34.63 17.58
C PRO A 419 2.02 35.22 17.23
N VAL A 420 0.96 34.46 17.57
CA VAL A 420 -0.44 34.75 17.28
C VAL A 420 -1.29 34.51 18.53
N ASP A 421 -2.40 35.19 18.64
CA ASP A 421 -3.42 34.89 19.66
C ASP A 421 -4.08 33.53 19.42
N ARG A 422 -4.37 32.80 20.51
CA ARG A 422 -4.96 31.45 20.46
C ARG A 422 -6.29 31.45 19.71
N ASP A 423 -7.19 32.37 20.07
CA ASP A 423 -8.54 32.37 19.49
C ASP A 423 -8.49 32.72 18.02
N ARG A 424 -7.59 33.65 17.64
CA ARG A 424 -7.36 33.98 16.24
C ARG A 424 -6.79 32.79 15.47
N LEU A 425 -5.83 32.07 16.03
CA LEU A 425 -5.24 30.89 15.37
C LEU A 425 -6.28 29.80 15.15
N VAL A 426 -7.09 29.51 16.19
CA VAL A 426 -8.14 28.49 16.10
C VAL A 426 -9.24 28.93 15.14
N ALA A 427 -9.69 30.21 15.17
CA ALA A 427 -10.68 30.73 14.25
C ALA A 427 -10.23 30.67 12.78
N GLU A 428 -8.93 30.90 12.50
CA GLU A 428 -8.35 30.77 11.17
C GLU A 428 -8.46 29.34 10.60
N LEU A 429 -8.40 28.30 11.44
CA LEU A 429 -8.30 26.91 10.99
C LEU A 429 -9.63 26.14 11.08
N ARG A 430 -10.49 26.51 12.04
CA ARG A 430 -11.68 25.74 12.44
C ARG A 430 -12.75 25.61 11.36
N SER A 431 -12.85 26.55 10.43
CA SER A 431 -13.87 26.55 9.36
C SER A 431 -13.70 25.42 8.36
N ALA A 432 -12.51 24.82 8.30
CA ALA A 432 -12.26 23.69 7.40
C ALA A 432 -13.01 22.42 7.84
N ALA A 433 -13.70 21.78 6.91
CA ALA A 433 -14.52 20.59 7.17
C ALA A 433 -13.77 19.46 7.90
N ALA A 434 -12.48 19.29 7.64
CA ALA A 434 -11.65 18.24 8.24
C ALA A 434 -11.35 18.41 9.73
N VAL A 435 -11.58 19.58 10.30
CA VAL A 435 -11.32 19.93 11.71
C VAL A 435 -12.51 20.59 12.40
N ALA A 436 -13.67 20.59 11.72
CA ALA A 436 -14.86 21.33 12.15
C ALA A 436 -15.41 20.86 13.51
N ASP A 437 -15.28 19.58 13.83
CA ASP A 437 -15.82 18.99 15.04
C ASP A 437 -14.80 18.92 16.20
N LEU A 438 -13.62 19.55 16.06
CA LEU A 438 -12.69 19.70 17.17
C LEU A 438 -13.23 20.72 18.17
N THR A 439 -13.38 20.30 19.41
CA THR A 439 -13.79 21.15 20.53
C THR A 439 -12.66 22.09 20.97
N ASP A 440 -13.01 23.15 21.71
CA ASP A 440 -12.00 24.07 22.25
C ASP A 440 -10.99 23.37 23.16
N ALA A 441 -11.45 22.39 23.97
CA ALA A 441 -10.59 21.58 24.80
C ALA A 441 -9.58 20.74 23.99
N GLU A 442 -9.99 20.19 22.85
CA GLU A 442 -9.11 19.43 21.95
C GLU A 442 -8.09 20.32 21.25
N TRP A 443 -8.51 21.55 20.83
CA TRP A 443 -7.57 22.53 20.30
C TRP A 443 -6.53 22.92 21.34
N ASP A 444 -6.92 23.18 22.60
CA ASP A 444 -5.98 23.46 23.68
C ASP A 444 -5.06 22.29 23.99
N ALA A 445 -5.60 21.09 24.10
CA ALA A 445 -4.81 19.88 24.32
C ALA A 445 -3.77 19.64 23.20
N LEU A 446 -4.16 19.92 21.93
CA LEU A 446 -3.26 19.79 20.77
C LEU A 446 -2.16 20.86 20.80
N ILE A 447 -2.49 22.10 21.11
CA ILE A 447 -1.52 23.21 21.24
C ILE A 447 -0.53 22.91 22.37
N ASP A 448 -1.01 22.48 23.55
CA ASP A 448 -0.16 22.13 24.69
C ASP A 448 0.73 20.91 24.39
N TYR A 449 0.20 19.94 23.65
CA TYR A 449 0.97 18.78 23.18
C TYR A 449 2.12 19.22 22.25
N LEU A 450 1.83 20.10 21.28
CA LEU A 450 2.84 20.64 20.38
C LEU A 450 3.88 21.52 21.15
N ALA A 451 3.45 22.20 22.19
CA ALA A 451 4.36 22.96 23.06
C ALA A 451 5.28 22.01 23.86
N GLY A 452 4.75 20.91 24.39
CA GLY A 452 5.55 19.88 25.03
C GLY A 452 6.60 19.24 24.13
N LEU A 453 6.31 19.14 22.81
CA LEU A 453 7.25 18.67 21.79
C LEU A 453 8.25 19.77 21.33
N GLY A 454 8.14 21.00 21.85
CA GLY A 454 8.97 22.12 21.42
C GLY A 454 8.65 22.66 20.00
N LEU A 455 7.51 22.27 19.45
CA LEU A 455 7.03 22.71 18.12
C LEU A 455 6.22 24.02 18.19
N ALA A 456 5.66 24.31 19.35
CA ALA A 456 5.03 25.58 19.66
C ALA A 456 5.59 26.11 20.99
N ARG A 457 5.23 27.35 21.38
CA ARG A 457 5.44 27.92 22.69
C ARG A 457 4.16 28.63 23.10
N ARG A 458 3.60 28.26 24.25
CA ARG A 458 2.41 28.89 24.80
C ARG A 458 2.78 29.82 25.93
N GLU A 459 2.35 31.08 25.87
CA GLU A 459 2.51 32.11 26.90
C GLU A 459 1.13 32.75 27.16
N GLY A 460 0.36 32.12 28.05
CA GLY A 460 -1.05 32.48 28.25
C GLY A 460 -1.86 32.20 26.97
N ASP A 461 -2.50 33.24 26.45
CA ASP A 461 -3.29 33.17 25.21
C ASP A 461 -2.45 33.37 23.94
N ARG A 462 -1.16 33.66 24.08
CA ARG A 462 -0.25 33.81 22.93
C ARG A 462 0.44 32.51 22.61
N ILE A 463 0.36 32.10 21.35
CA ILE A 463 1.02 30.92 20.80
C ILE A 463 2.11 31.37 19.85
N GLY A 464 3.34 30.99 20.09
CA GLY A 464 4.49 31.33 19.25
C GLY A 464 5.20 30.11 18.69
N PRO A 465 6.13 30.31 17.72
CA PRO A 465 6.95 29.21 17.22
C PRO A 465 7.90 28.69 18.28
N GLY A 466 8.01 27.37 18.44
CA GLY A 466 8.97 26.67 19.26
C GLY A 466 10.32 26.51 18.55
N ARG A 467 11.33 25.96 19.24
CA ARG A 467 12.67 25.72 18.65
C ARG A 467 12.65 24.74 17.48
N GLY A 468 11.70 23.77 17.49
CA GLY A 468 11.54 22.73 16.47
C GLY A 468 10.70 23.13 15.27
N THR A 469 9.95 24.26 15.31
CA THR A 469 8.93 24.64 14.31
C THR A 469 9.47 24.62 12.87
N LEU A 470 10.65 25.25 12.66
CA LEU A 470 11.23 25.36 11.31
C LEU A 470 11.61 23.99 10.72
N ALA A 471 12.37 23.23 11.47
CA ALA A 471 12.81 21.89 11.03
C ALA A 471 11.61 20.96 10.81
N ARG A 472 10.63 21.04 11.72
CA ARG A 472 9.42 20.23 11.64
C ARG A 472 8.56 20.58 10.45
N PHE A 473 8.33 21.85 10.17
CA PHE A 473 7.55 22.27 9.01
C PHE A 473 8.09 21.63 7.72
N TYR A 474 9.40 21.72 7.46
CA TYR A 474 9.99 21.17 6.24
C TYR A 474 10.08 19.65 6.21
N SER A 475 10.18 18.99 7.35
CA SER A 475 10.15 17.51 7.43
C SER A 475 8.74 16.92 7.41
N PHE A 476 7.70 17.77 7.53
CA PHE A 476 6.31 17.37 7.66
C PHE A 476 5.42 18.12 6.65
N LEU A 477 5.81 18.14 5.37
CA LEU A 477 5.06 18.82 4.32
C LEU A 477 3.85 18.01 3.83
N SER A 478 3.89 16.71 3.91
CA SER A 478 2.83 15.82 3.45
C SER A 478 2.32 14.96 4.59
N LEU A 479 1.00 14.76 4.65
CA LEU A 479 0.35 13.82 5.56
C LEU A 479 0.41 12.38 5.06
N ILE A 480 0.80 12.14 3.81
CA ILE A 480 1.01 10.80 3.28
C ILE A 480 2.12 10.12 4.09
N PRO A 481 1.93 8.86 4.54
CA PRO A 481 2.99 8.11 5.18
C PRO A 481 4.26 8.05 4.31
N ASP A 482 5.42 8.29 4.91
CA ASP A 482 6.71 8.08 4.24
C ASP A 482 7.07 6.60 4.40
N GLU A 483 6.59 5.77 3.48
CA GLU A 483 6.83 4.33 3.50
C GLU A 483 8.27 4.01 3.08
N ARG A 484 8.92 3.17 3.88
CA ARG A 484 10.23 2.62 3.54
C ARG A 484 10.07 1.35 2.72
N THR A 485 11.06 1.06 1.91
CA THR A 485 11.15 -0.21 1.20
C THR A 485 12.26 -1.06 1.80
N TYR A 486 11.98 -2.34 2.02
CA TYR A 486 12.92 -3.34 2.53
C TYR A 486 13.39 -4.23 1.40
N ARG A 487 14.71 -4.40 1.29
CA ARG A 487 15.28 -5.32 0.30
C ARG A 487 15.10 -6.75 0.76
N LEU A 488 14.69 -7.60 -0.15
CA LEU A 488 14.59 -9.04 0.05
C LEU A 488 15.82 -9.73 -0.50
N ARG A 489 16.48 -10.51 0.35
CA ARG A 489 17.64 -11.30 -0.04
C ARG A 489 17.38 -12.78 0.22
N ASP A 490 17.51 -13.58 -0.82
CA ASP A 490 17.43 -15.04 -0.71
C ASP A 490 18.62 -15.59 0.10
N ILE A 491 18.32 -16.34 1.17
CA ILE A 491 19.34 -16.96 2.02
C ILE A 491 20.17 -18.00 1.28
N ALA A 492 19.56 -18.67 0.29
CA ALA A 492 20.22 -19.71 -0.47
C ALA A 492 21.19 -19.16 -1.51
N SER A 493 20.74 -18.24 -2.36
CA SER A 493 21.54 -17.65 -3.44
C SER A 493 22.30 -16.39 -3.03
N ARG A 494 21.91 -15.74 -1.90
CA ARG A 494 22.37 -14.42 -1.46
C ARG A 494 22.03 -13.27 -2.45
N GLY A 495 21.27 -13.57 -3.48
CA GLY A 495 20.78 -12.60 -4.46
C GLY A 495 19.66 -11.71 -3.89
N ILE A 496 19.58 -10.46 -4.39
CA ILE A 496 18.42 -9.60 -4.11
C ILE A 496 17.31 -10.08 -5.02
N ILE A 497 16.15 -10.39 -4.43
CA ILE A 497 14.97 -10.89 -5.14
C ILE A 497 13.85 -9.83 -5.29
N GLY A 498 13.97 -8.70 -4.61
CA GLY A 498 12.98 -7.64 -4.71
C GLY A 498 12.98 -6.72 -3.49
N THR A 499 11.89 -5.97 -3.36
CA THR A 499 11.64 -5.07 -2.22
C THR A 499 10.22 -5.25 -1.71
N LEU A 500 10.01 -5.00 -0.41
CA LEU A 500 8.71 -4.98 0.26
C LEU A 500 8.47 -3.61 0.89
N ASP A 501 7.22 -3.18 0.91
CA ASP A 501 6.81 -1.94 1.57
C ASP A 501 6.80 -2.11 3.10
N GLU A 502 7.07 -1.03 3.82
CA GLU A 502 7.20 -1.02 5.29
C GLU A 502 5.92 -1.53 5.97
N ARG A 503 4.75 -1.13 5.49
CA ARG A 503 3.48 -1.58 6.06
C ARG A 503 3.36 -3.11 6.03
N PHE A 504 3.64 -3.73 4.88
CA PHE A 504 3.59 -5.18 4.73
C PHE A 504 4.58 -5.89 5.68
N VAL A 505 5.80 -5.36 5.77
CA VAL A 505 6.81 -5.91 6.67
C VAL A 505 6.35 -5.85 8.13
N LEU A 506 5.76 -4.74 8.55
CA LEU A 506 5.32 -4.53 9.93
C LEU A 506 4.06 -5.28 10.30
N THR A 507 3.07 -5.27 9.41
CA THR A 507 1.74 -5.83 9.71
C THR A 507 1.65 -7.33 9.45
N GLN A 508 2.46 -7.86 8.52
CA GLN A 508 2.40 -9.26 8.14
C GLN A 508 3.65 -10.01 8.61
N ILE A 509 4.83 -9.55 8.23
CA ILE A 509 6.07 -10.32 8.44
C ILE A 509 6.56 -10.30 9.89
N LEU A 510 6.63 -9.11 10.51
CA LEU A 510 7.11 -9.00 11.90
C LEU A 510 6.05 -9.44 12.92
N ALA A 511 4.79 -9.45 12.53
CA ALA A 511 3.70 -9.93 13.36
C ALA A 511 3.65 -11.46 13.40
N GLN A 512 3.91 -12.12 12.27
CA GLN A 512 3.93 -13.56 12.12
C GLN A 512 5.25 -13.99 11.45
N PRO A 513 6.32 -14.21 12.22
CA PRO A 513 7.66 -14.51 11.67
C PRO A 513 7.72 -15.79 10.81
N GLU A 514 6.68 -16.58 10.81
CA GLU A 514 6.54 -17.79 10.01
C GLU A 514 5.75 -17.60 8.72
N GLU A 515 5.33 -16.38 8.43
CA GLU A 515 4.49 -16.09 7.27
C GLU A 515 5.22 -16.35 5.95
N ILE A 516 4.51 -17.00 5.05
CA ILE A 516 4.96 -17.31 3.70
C ILE A 516 4.30 -16.32 2.76
N PHE A 517 5.09 -15.65 1.93
CA PHE A 517 4.57 -14.73 0.92
C PHE A 517 5.10 -15.06 -0.48
N LEU A 518 4.34 -14.69 -1.47
CA LEU A 518 4.67 -14.91 -2.88
C LEU A 518 5.36 -13.67 -3.47
N LEU A 519 6.51 -13.83 -4.12
CA LEU A 519 7.21 -12.76 -4.83
C LEU A 519 7.87 -13.32 -6.09
N HIS A 520 7.68 -12.66 -7.25
CA HIS A 520 8.18 -13.13 -8.56
C HIS A 520 7.78 -14.57 -8.88
N GLY A 521 6.52 -14.93 -8.59
CA GLY A 521 6.00 -16.29 -8.84
C GLY A 521 6.61 -17.39 -7.98
N ARG A 522 7.32 -17.05 -6.89
CA ARG A 522 7.91 -17.98 -5.92
C ARG A 522 7.44 -17.63 -4.52
N THR A 523 7.28 -18.65 -3.72
CA THR A 523 6.89 -18.52 -2.32
C THR A 523 8.12 -18.37 -1.45
N TRP A 524 8.08 -17.40 -0.54
CA TRP A 524 9.19 -17.03 0.32
C TRP A 524 8.75 -17.02 1.78
N LYS A 525 9.60 -17.53 2.66
CA LYS A 525 9.47 -17.43 4.11
C LYS A 525 10.56 -16.54 4.66
N VAL A 526 10.20 -15.62 5.56
CA VAL A 526 11.19 -14.74 6.22
C VAL A 526 11.96 -15.54 7.25
N VAL A 527 13.29 -15.45 7.16
CA VAL A 527 14.22 -16.11 8.08
C VAL A 527 14.83 -15.11 9.06
N GLU A 528 15.22 -13.93 8.56
CA GLU A 528 15.90 -12.90 9.37
C GLU A 528 15.62 -11.51 8.79
N TYR A 529 15.51 -10.53 9.67
CA TYR A 529 15.56 -9.12 9.33
C TYR A 529 16.91 -8.53 9.72
N ARG A 530 17.57 -7.78 8.83
CA ARG A 530 18.87 -7.17 9.10
C ARG A 530 19.05 -5.87 8.32
N ASP A 531 19.28 -4.75 9.05
CA ASP A 531 19.70 -3.45 8.49
C ASP A 531 18.89 -2.98 7.26
N GLY A 532 17.55 -3.10 7.30
CA GLY A 532 16.68 -2.77 6.17
C GLY A 532 16.62 -3.84 5.08
N GLU A 533 17.21 -5.03 5.30
CA GLU A 533 17.08 -6.21 4.45
C GLU A 533 16.35 -7.33 5.18
N LEU A 534 15.50 -8.03 4.46
CA LEU A 534 14.84 -9.26 4.87
C LEU A 534 15.54 -10.44 4.21
N LEU A 535 16.10 -11.33 5.02
CA LEU A 535 16.58 -12.61 4.53
C LEU A 535 15.41 -13.57 4.45
N VAL A 536 15.20 -14.11 3.26
CA VAL A 536 14.09 -15.03 2.96
C VAL A 536 14.60 -16.33 2.37
N GLU A 537 13.85 -17.40 2.55
CA GLU A 537 14.09 -18.67 1.89
C GLU A 537 12.93 -19.01 0.96
N GLY A 538 13.24 -19.54 -0.23
CA GLY A 538 12.25 -20.07 -1.14
C GLY A 538 11.64 -21.36 -0.58
N VAL A 539 10.32 -21.43 -0.47
CA VAL A 539 9.57 -22.62 -0.08
C VAL A 539 8.74 -23.11 -1.26
N LYS A 540 8.54 -24.42 -1.39
CA LYS A 540 7.81 -25.01 -2.53
C LYS A 540 6.30 -24.96 -2.39
N GLU A 541 5.81 -24.55 -1.25
CA GLU A 541 4.39 -24.49 -0.97
C GLU A 541 3.77 -23.33 -1.70
N LEU A 542 2.61 -23.57 -2.31
CA LEU A 542 1.75 -22.52 -2.84
C LEU A 542 1.34 -21.63 -1.68
N GLY A 543 2.11 -20.57 -1.46
CA GLY A 543 1.75 -19.53 -0.50
C GLY A 543 0.61 -18.71 -1.06
N GLN A 544 -0.24 -18.25 -0.18
CA GLN A 544 -1.24 -17.24 -0.52
C GLN A 544 -0.55 -16.06 -1.21
N GLU A 545 -1.20 -15.48 -2.20
CA GLU A 545 -0.78 -14.18 -2.69
C GLU A 545 -0.89 -13.20 -1.53
N PRO A 546 0.20 -12.55 -1.11
CA PRO A 546 0.09 -11.54 -0.06
C PRO A 546 -0.81 -10.43 -0.59
N ARG A 547 -1.78 -10.03 0.18
CA ARG A 547 -2.45 -8.76 -0.05
C ARG A 547 -1.42 -7.66 0.20
N TRP A 548 -0.91 -7.10 -0.87
CA TRP A 548 0.02 -5.98 -0.80
C TRP A 548 -0.73 -4.75 -0.33
N ALA A 549 -0.26 -4.15 0.74
CA ALA A 549 -0.80 -2.93 1.33
C ALA A 549 -0.57 -1.68 0.46
N GLY A 550 -0.90 -1.73 -0.79
CA GLY A 550 -0.79 -0.57 -1.68
C GLY A 550 -2.11 -0.17 -2.31
N GLU A 551 -3.03 -1.13 -2.47
CA GLU A 551 -4.31 -0.91 -3.14
C GLU A 551 -5.41 -1.84 -2.58
N ASP A 552 -5.43 -2.04 -1.26
CA ASP A 552 -6.50 -2.78 -0.57
C ASP A 552 -7.74 -1.88 -0.49
N LEU A 553 -8.44 -1.79 -1.64
CA LEU A 553 -9.66 -1.01 -1.76
C LEU A 553 -10.81 -1.82 -1.14
N PRO A 554 -11.43 -1.30 -0.10
CA PRO A 554 -12.55 -2.01 0.52
C PRO A 554 -13.75 -2.01 -0.43
N VAL A 555 -14.43 -3.15 -0.51
CA VAL A 555 -15.75 -3.24 -1.17
C VAL A 555 -16.79 -2.57 -0.28
N PRO A 556 -17.58 -1.63 -0.82
CA PRO A 556 -18.59 -0.90 -0.05
C PRO A 556 -19.72 -1.81 0.47
N PHE A 557 -20.33 -1.37 1.57
CA PHE A 557 -21.49 -2.05 2.16
C PHE A 557 -22.61 -2.30 1.15
N ASP A 558 -23.02 -1.27 0.40
CA ASP A 558 -24.11 -1.36 -0.57
C ASP A 558 -23.85 -2.34 -1.71
N VAL A 559 -22.59 -2.46 -2.14
CA VAL A 559 -22.19 -3.42 -3.18
C VAL A 559 -22.34 -4.85 -2.64
N ALA A 560 -21.83 -5.12 -1.45
CA ALA A 560 -21.94 -6.45 -0.83
C ALA A 560 -23.39 -6.82 -0.46
N GLN A 561 -24.20 -5.85 -0.02
CA GLN A 561 -25.64 -6.06 0.21
C GLN A 561 -26.38 -6.43 -1.08
N GLU A 562 -26.01 -5.80 -2.20
CA GLU A 562 -26.59 -6.13 -3.50
C GLU A 562 -26.13 -7.51 -3.99
N VAL A 563 -24.88 -7.92 -3.75
CA VAL A 563 -24.42 -9.30 -3.97
C VAL A 563 -25.26 -10.28 -3.15
N GLY A 564 -25.52 -9.96 -1.87
CA GLY A 564 -26.41 -10.76 -1.03
C GLY A 564 -27.84 -10.85 -1.55
N ALA A 565 -28.41 -9.74 -2.04
CA ALA A 565 -29.73 -9.70 -2.66
C ALA A 565 -29.76 -10.52 -3.97
N LEU A 566 -28.72 -10.43 -4.80
CA LEU A 566 -28.56 -11.23 -6.00
C LEU A 566 -28.54 -12.74 -5.69
N ARG A 567 -27.79 -13.15 -4.69
CA ARG A 567 -27.79 -14.54 -4.18
C ARG A 567 -29.15 -14.97 -3.69
N ARG A 568 -29.92 -14.08 -3.02
CA ARG A 568 -31.27 -14.39 -2.51
C ARG A 568 -32.30 -14.51 -3.60
N THR A 569 -32.31 -13.59 -4.56
CA THR A 569 -33.34 -13.54 -5.64
C THR A 569 -33.03 -14.49 -6.78
N GLY A 570 -31.78 -14.73 -7.09
CA GLY A 570 -31.34 -15.50 -8.25
C GLY A 570 -31.55 -14.78 -9.60
N THR A 571 -31.77 -13.45 -9.58
CA THR A 571 -32.07 -12.64 -10.78
C THR A 571 -30.82 -12.23 -11.53
N PHE A 572 -29.98 -13.20 -11.90
CA PHE A 572 -28.71 -12.94 -12.63
C PHE A 572 -28.93 -12.35 -14.02
N ALA A 573 -30.13 -12.50 -14.63
CA ALA A 573 -30.43 -11.95 -15.93
C ALA A 573 -30.44 -10.42 -15.99
N ASP A 574 -30.67 -9.75 -14.84
CA ASP A 574 -30.69 -8.29 -14.74
C ASP A 574 -29.29 -7.66 -14.66
N TYR A 575 -28.27 -8.49 -14.64
CA TYR A 575 -26.88 -8.08 -14.50
C TYR A 575 -26.10 -8.32 -15.79
N PRO A 576 -25.10 -7.49 -16.11
CA PRO A 576 -24.31 -7.61 -17.33
C PRO A 576 -23.27 -8.74 -17.21
N ILE A 577 -23.74 -9.96 -17.14
CA ILE A 577 -22.97 -11.20 -17.00
C ILE A 577 -23.15 -12.05 -18.26
N ALA A 578 -22.09 -12.73 -18.72
CA ALA A 578 -22.16 -13.69 -19.82
C ALA A 578 -23.14 -14.84 -19.49
N GLU A 579 -23.87 -15.34 -20.49
CA GLU A 579 -24.95 -16.32 -20.30
C GLU A 579 -24.48 -17.60 -19.61
N ALA A 580 -23.31 -18.13 -20.01
CA ALA A 580 -22.72 -19.31 -19.37
C ALA A 580 -22.42 -19.08 -17.88
N ASP A 581 -22.01 -17.87 -17.53
CA ASP A 581 -21.68 -17.48 -16.16
C ASP A 581 -22.95 -17.32 -15.31
N ARG A 582 -24.05 -16.82 -15.87
CA ARG A 582 -25.36 -16.75 -15.20
C ARG A 582 -25.84 -18.14 -14.75
N THR A 583 -25.76 -19.11 -15.66
CA THR A 583 -26.13 -20.50 -15.38
C THR A 583 -25.28 -21.08 -14.24
N ARG A 584 -23.97 -20.90 -14.31
CA ARG A 584 -23.03 -21.38 -13.29
C ARG A 584 -23.29 -20.77 -11.91
N LEU A 585 -23.49 -19.44 -11.83
CA LEU A 585 -23.79 -18.77 -10.55
C LEU A 585 -25.15 -19.24 -9.98
N ALA A 586 -26.16 -19.42 -10.84
CA ALA A 586 -27.45 -19.94 -10.41
C ALA A 586 -27.34 -21.37 -9.87
N GLU A 587 -26.58 -22.25 -10.54
CA GLU A 587 -26.30 -23.63 -10.06
C GLU A 587 -25.54 -23.63 -8.73
N ARG A 588 -24.54 -22.76 -8.57
CA ARG A 588 -23.78 -22.59 -7.31
C ARG A 588 -24.71 -22.21 -6.15
N CYS A 589 -25.59 -21.23 -6.37
CA CYS A 589 -26.59 -20.84 -5.36
C CYS A 589 -27.60 -21.94 -5.05
N ALA A 590 -28.05 -22.69 -6.06
CA ALA A 590 -28.94 -23.82 -5.89
C ALA A 590 -28.27 -24.96 -5.09
N ALA A 591 -27.01 -25.28 -5.40
CA ALA A 591 -26.23 -26.27 -4.67
C ALA A 591 -26.04 -25.89 -3.19
N ALA A 592 -25.77 -24.61 -2.92
CA ALA A 592 -25.66 -24.14 -1.53
C ALA A 592 -26.98 -24.26 -0.76
N ARG A 593 -28.12 -23.89 -1.37
CA ARG A 593 -29.45 -24.02 -0.74
C ARG A 593 -29.85 -25.48 -0.50
N ALA A 594 -29.35 -26.40 -1.33
CA ALA A 594 -29.60 -27.84 -1.14
C ALA A 594 -28.84 -28.41 0.08
N VAL A 595 -27.75 -27.80 0.45
CA VAL A 595 -26.92 -28.22 1.62
C VAL A 595 -27.41 -27.52 2.90
N GLY A 596 -27.78 -26.21 2.82
CA GLY A 596 -28.22 -25.45 3.98
C GLY A 596 -28.57 -24.00 3.65
N ALA A 597 -28.37 -23.10 4.61
CA ALA A 597 -28.62 -21.69 4.44
C ALA A 597 -27.53 -21.02 3.58
N LEU A 598 -27.91 -20.02 2.80
CA LEU A 598 -27.04 -19.20 1.96
C LEU A 598 -26.86 -17.82 2.58
N ALA A 599 -25.65 -17.33 2.66
CA ALA A 599 -25.37 -15.96 3.07
C ALA A 599 -25.93 -14.96 2.05
N THR A 600 -26.77 -14.05 2.53
CA THR A 600 -27.50 -13.07 1.72
C THR A 600 -27.52 -11.69 2.40
N ASP A 601 -28.28 -10.76 1.83
CA ASP A 601 -28.59 -9.46 2.46
C ASP A 601 -29.47 -9.58 3.72
N ARG A 602 -30.05 -10.78 3.98
CA ARG A 602 -30.98 -11.08 5.09
C ARG A 602 -30.56 -12.25 5.97
N HIS A 603 -29.54 -13.00 5.60
CA HIS A 603 -29.05 -14.13 6.37
C HIS A 603 -27.54 -14.01 6.56
N VAL A 604 -27.12 -14.08 7.81
CA VAL A 604 -25.73 -14.37 8.19
C VAL A 604 -25.65 -15.88 8.43
N THR A 605 -24.71 -16.55 7.76
CA THR A 605 -24.51 -17.98 7.94
C THR A 605 -23.29 -18.27 8.78
N VAL A 606 -23.36 -19.25 9.67
CA VAL A 606 -22.25 -19.68 10.52
C VAL A 606 -21.93 -21.14 10.20
N SER A 607 -20.72 -21.40 9.75
CA SER A 607 -20.23 -22.75 9.42
C SER A 607 -18.94 -23.03 10.17
N ALA A 608 -18.94 -24.07 11.01
CA ALA A 608 -17.79 -24.45 11.82
C ALA A 608 -17.17 -25.77 11.34
N ARG A 609 -15.85 -25.79 11.28
CA ARG A 609 -15.04 -26.99 11.02
C ARG A 609 -13.90 -27.11 12.03
N GLY A 610 -14.17 -27.82 13.11
CA GLY A 610 -13.24 -27.92 14.24
C GLY A 610 -13.06 -26.58 14.93
N ARG A 611 -11.88 -25.97 14.82
CA ARG A 611 -11.57 -24.66 15.42
C ARG A 611 -11.74 -23.48 14.45
N THR A 612 -11.99 -23.75 13.19
CA THR A 612 -12.17 -22.71 12.16
C THR A 612 -13.64 -22.46 11.95
N VAL A 613 -14.07 -21.19 12.03
CA VAL A 613 -15.47 -20.78 11.85
C VAL A 613 -15.55 -19.74 10.75
N VAL A 614 -16.40 -19.99 9.76
CA VAL A 614 -16.72 -19.07 8.67
C VAL A 614 -18.07 -18.42 8.96
N TYR A 615 -18.08 -17.09 9.03
CA TYR A 615 -19.29 -16.28 9.03
C TYR A 615 -19.52 -15.76 7.62
N GLY A 616 -20.53 -16.26 6.94
CA GLY A 616 -20.99 -15.70 5.66
C GLY A 616 -21.82 -14.44 5.93
N ALA A 617 -21.31 -13.29 5.51
CA ALA A 617 -21.86 -11.98 5.86
C ALA A 617 -21.64 -10.99 4.69
N CYS A 618 -22.71 -10.71 3.94
CA CYS A 618 -22.68 -9.85 2.75
C CYS A 618 -22.77 -8.36 3.14
N PHE A 619 -21.78 -7.82 3.88
CA PHE A 619 -21.84 -6.44 4.43
C PHE A 619 -20.66 -5.55 3.98
N GLY A 620 -19.80 -6.02 3.09
CA GLY A 620 -18.64 -5.26 2.63
C GLY A 620 -17.44 -5.37 3.57
N THR A 621 -16.28 -4.96 3.07
CA THR A 621 -15.01 -5.25 3.74
C THR A 621 -14.93 -4.60 5.13
N ARG A 622 -15.17 -3.29 5.23
CA ARG A 622 -14.99 -2.55 6.51
C ARG A 622 -16.04 -2.93 7.56
N THR A 623 -17.27 -3.17 7.15
CA THR A 623 -18.34 -3.62 8.05
C THR A 623 -18.03 -5.01 8.58
N ASN A 624 -17.56 -5.93 7.73
CA ASN A 624 -17.12 -7.27 8.14
C ASN A 624 -15.88 -7.22 9.04
N GLU A 625 -14.92 -6.32 8.79
CA GLU A 625 -13.79 -6.08 9.71
C GLU A 625 -14.28 -5.64 11.09
N THR A 626 -15.24 -4.72 11.15
CA THR A 626 -15.83 -4.25 12.41
C THR A 626 -16.53 -5.39 13.16
N LEU A 627 -17.38 -6.13 12.49
CA LEU A 627 -18.14 -7.24 13.08
C LEU A 627 -17.21 -8.39 13.49
N SER A 628 -16.20 -8.73 12.68
CA SER A 628 -15.27 -9.81 12.98
C SER A 628 -14.46 -9.54 14.25
N VAL A 629 -13.98 -8.30 14.43
CA VAL A 629 -13.26 -7.88 15.65
C VAL A 629 -14.18 -7.93 16.86
N ALA A 630 -15.41 -7.46 16.75
CA ALA A 630 -16.37 -7.46 17.85
C ALA A 630 -16.76 -8.89 18.25
N VAL A 631 -17.07 -9.76 17.29
CA VAL A 631 -17.40 -11.18 17.53
C VAL A 631 -16.20 -11.93 18.13
N ALA A 632 -15.00 -11.76 17.57
CA ALA A 632 -13.79 -12.36 18.11
C ALA A 632 -13.48 -11.90 19.53
N GLY A 633 -13.72 -10.61 19.81
CA GLY A 633 -13.56 -10.04 21.17
C GLY A 633 -14.52 -10.66 22.17
N LEU A 634 -15.79 -10.80 21.81
CA LEU A 634 -16.80 -11.43 22.65
C LEU A 634 -16.48 -12.92 22.91
N LEU A 635 -16.10 -13.66 21.87
CA LEU A 635 -15.69 -15.04 22.01
C LEU A 635 -14.40 -15.18 22.86
N THR A 636 -13.44 -14.28 22.69
CA THR A 636 -12.23 -14.21 23.55
C THR A 636 -12.60 -14.03 25.01
N ALA A 637 -13.52 -13.12 25.32
CA ALA A 637 -13.98 -12.89 26.69
C ALA A 637 -14.70 -14.11 27.28
N ARG A 638 -15.52 -14.81 26.49
CA ARG A 638 -16.24 -16.01 26.92
C ARG A 638 -15.32 -17.22 27.10
N LEU A 639 -14.35 -17.39 26.22
CA LEU A 639 -13.44 -18.57 26.26
C LEU A 639 -12.25 -18.38 27.19
N GLY A 640 -11.96 -17.15 27.62
CA GLY A 640 -10.77 -16.83 28.39
C GLY A 640 -9.45 -17.05 27.61
N ALA A 641 -9.52 -17.22 26.29
CA ALA A 641 -8.38 -17.42 25.40
C ALA A 641 -8.61 -16.68 24.08
N ARG A 642 -7.54 -16.17 23.48
CA ARG A 642 -7.60 -15.31 22.30
C ARG A 642 -8.19 -16.05 21.11
N VAL A 643 -9.19 -15.43 20.47
CA VAL A 643 -9.75 -15.79 19.18
C VAL A 643 -9.10 -14.89 18.12
N GLU A 644 -8.65 -15.48 17.02
CA GLU A 644 -7.98 -14.75 15.95
C GLU A 644 -8.92 -14.53 14.77
N VAL A 645 -8.91 -13.31 14.22
CA VAL A 645 -9.55 -13.02 12.93
C VAL A 645 -8.56 -13.46 11.86
N ALA A 646 -8.89 -14.56 11.19
CA ALA A 646 -7.98 -15.19 10.25
C ALA A 646 -8.05 -14.56 8.85
N SER A 647 -9.24 -14.16 8.39
CA SER A 647 -9.43 -13.46 7.11
C SER A 647 -10.76 -12.73 7.12
N VAL A 648 -10.83 -11.60 6.40
CA VAL A 648 -12.04 -10.83 6.20
C VAL A 648 -12.19 -10.54 4.72
N GLU A 649 -13.38 -10.80 4.18
CA GLU A 649 -13.75 -10.55 2.79
C GLU A 649 -15.09 -9.80 2.73
N PRO A 650 -15.49 -9.24 1.59
CA PRO A 650 -16.72 -8.47 1.48
C PRO A 650 -18.00 -9.26 1.83
N THR A 651 -17.98 -10.58 1.61
CA THR A 651 -19.13 -11.46 1.78
C THR A 651 -18.97 -12.52 2.87
N TRP A 652 -17.85 -12.52 3.59
CA TRP A 652 -17.58 -13.43 4.71
C TRP A 652 -16.36 -13.00 5.52
N PHE A 653 -16.25 -13.55 6.74
CA PHE A 653 -15.01 -13.52 7.54
C PHE A 653 -14.79 -14.83 8.26
N VAL A 654 -13.56 -15.11 8.65
CA VAL A 654 -13.14 -16.37 9.28
C VAL A 654 -12.45 -16.11 10.60
N LEU A 655 -12.86 -16.88 11.61
CA LEU A 655 -12.24 -16.88 12.94
C LEU A 655 -11.55 -18.22 13.22
N GLU A 656 -10.37 -18.14 13.85
CA GLU A 656 -9.65 -19.26 14.41
C GLU A 656 -9.83 -19.27 15.93
N LEU A 657 -10.42 -20.35 16.44
CA LEU A 657 -10.72 -20.54 17.85
C LEU A 657 -9.61 -21.31 18.55
N PRO A 658 -9.32 -21.05 19.84
CA PRO A 658 -8.35 -21.84 20.62
C PRO A 658 -8.84 -23.28 20.85
N ILE A 659 -10.15 -23.48 20.95
CA ILE A 659 -10.84 -24.75 21.10
C ILE A 659 -12.07 -24.78 20.20
N ALA A 660 -12.58 -25.97 19.89
CA ALA A 660 -13.88 -26.09 19.23
C ALA A 660 -15.01 -25.63 20.17
N VAL A 661 -15.94 -24.87 19.62
CA VAL A 661 -17.07 -24.26 20.34
C VAL A 661 -18.37 -24.78 19.71
N ASP A 662 -19.38 -24.96 20.52
CA ASP A 662 -20.72 -25.40 20.08
C ASP A 662 -21.41 -24.32 19.23
N GLU A 663 -22.28 -24.77 18.35
CA GLU A 663 -22.98 -23.95 17.37
C GLU A 663 -23.84 -22.84 18.03
N PRO A 664 -24.63 -23.10 19.09
CA PRO A 664 -25.41 -22.04 19.76
C PRO A 664 -24.57 -20.89 20.27
N ALA A 665 -23.38 -21.17 20.82
CA ALA A 665 -22.48 -20.14 21.33
C ALA A 665 -21.87 -19.29 20.19
N LEU A 666 -21.66 -19.89 19.02
CA LEU A 666 -21.19 -19.19 17.81
C LEU A 666 -22.28 -18.26 17.22
N LEU A 667 -23.54 -18.71 17.21
CA LEU A 667 -24.67 -17.90 16.77
C LEU A 667 -24.91 -16.73 17.73
N ASP A 668 -24.88 -16.98 19.04
CA ASP A 668 -25.07 -15.97 20.08
C ASP A 668 -23.91 -14.95 20.14
N ALA A 669 -22.72 -15.31 19.66
CA ALA A 669 -21.60 -14.38 19.58
C ALA A 669 -21.84 -13.24 18.57
N PHE A 670 -22.81 -13.38 17.66
CA PHE A 670 -23.22 -12.32 16.73
C PHE A 670 -24.32 -11.41 17.30
N ALA A 671 -24.95 -11.80 18.42
CA ALA A 671 -26.00 -11.03 19.09
C ALA A 671 -25.39 -9.93 20.00
N ILE A 672 -24.62 -9.02 19.42
CA ILE A 672 -23.99 -7.89 20.10
C ILE A 672 -25.01 -6.76 20.25
N ASP A 673 -25.07 -6.14 21.45
CA ASP A 673 -25.87 -4.93 21.61
C ASP A 673 -25.31 -3.78 20.75
N PRO A 674 -26.13 -3.19 19.85
CA PRO A 674 -25.67 -2.13 18.94
C PRO A 674 -25.06 -0.91 19.65
N GLY A 675 -25.59 -0.57 20.87
CA GLY A 675 -25.09 0.55 21.66
C GLY A 675 -23.72 0.29 22.27
N SER A 676 -23.33 -0.98 22.44
CA SER A 676 -22.04 -1.37 23.00
C SER A 676 -20.92 -1.55 21.94
N LEU A 677 -21.27 -1.59 20.65
CA LEU A 677 -20.35 -1.92 19.56
C LEU A 677 -19.12 -1.01 19.53
N GLU A 678 -19.34 0.29 19.56
CA GLU A 678 -18.26 1.30 19.48
C GLU A 678 -17.25 1.11 20.62
N GLY A 679 -17.72 1.02 21.87
CA GLY A 679 -16.84 0.82 23.01
C GLY A 679 -16.11 -0.54 23.02
N ILE A 680 -16.67 -1.58 22.38
CA ILE A 680 -16.00 -2.86 22.18
C ILE A 680 -14.85 -2.68 21.17
N VAL A 681 -15.13 -2.09 20.02
CA VAL A 681 -14.16 -1.90 18.95
C VAL A 681 -13.02 -0.99 19.39
N GLU A 682 -13.32 0.16 20.03
CA GLU A 682 -12.31 1.08 20.57
C GLU A 682 -11.35 0.43 21.59
N ARG A 683 -11.82 -0.54 22.36
CA ARG A 683 -10.97 -1.27 23.32
C ARG A 683 -10.08 -2.30 22.64
N LEU A 684 -10.55 -2.93 21.56
CA LEU A 684 -9.86 -4.03 20.90
C LEU A 684 -8.88 -3.54 19.82
N VAL A 685 -9.24 -2.48 19.09
CA VAL A 685 -8.42 -1.92 17.99
C VAL A 685 -6.99 -1.60 18.41
N PRO A 686 -6.71 -1.00 19.59
CA PRO A 686 -5.33 -0.69 20.00
C PRO A 686 -4.40 -1.90 20.17
N ALA A 687 -4.95 -3.10 20.29
CA ALA A 687 -4.16 -4.34 20.33
C ALA A 687 -3.76 -4.84 18.93
N GLY A 688 -4.41 -4.32 17.87
CA GLY A 688 -4.21 -4.72 16.50
C GLY A 688 -2.93 -4.14 15.87
N LEU A 689 -2.49 -4.78 14.80
CA LEU A 689 -1.29 -4.38 14.07
C LEU A 689 -1.49 -3.13 13.23
N ASP A 690 -2.68 -2.96 12.65
CA ASP A 690 -3.01 -1.76 11.88
C ASP A 690 -2.97 -0.50 12.76
N TYR A 691 -3.46 -0.59 14.00
CA TYR A 691 -3.34 0.51 14.96
C TYR A 691 -1.88 0.88 15.25
N ARG A 692 -1.01 -0.12 15.46
CA ARG A 692 0.43 0.10 15.68
C ARG A 692 1.11 0.74 14.47
N TRP A 693 0.70 0.34 13.27
CA TRP A 693 1.18 0.95 12.03
C TRP A 693 0.75 2.43 11.91
N VAL A 694 -0.53 2.71 12.13
CA VAL A 694 -1.06 4.09 12.13
C VAL A 694 -0.37 4.91 13.20
N PHE A 695 -0.22 4.37 14.43
CA PHE A 695 0.49 5.03 15.54
C PHE A 695 1.92 5.43 15.15
N LEU A 696 2.67 4.52 14.55
CA LEU A 696 4.04 4.80 14.11
C LEU A 696 4.08 5.98 13.13
N ASN A 697 3.16 5.98 12.16
CA ASN A 697 3.09 7.05 11.16
C ASN A 697 2.67 8.39 11.78
N VAL A 698 1.64 8.40 12.61
CA VAL A 698 1.20 9.62 13.32
C VAL A 698 2.30 10.13 14.25
N ALA A 699 2.97 9.25 15.01
CA ALA A 699 4.06 9.61 15.90
C ALA A 699 5.29 10.16 15.13
N ARG A 700 5.63 9.58 13.99
CA ARG A 700 6.65 10.13 13.08
C ARG A 700 6.23 11.50 12.54
N LYS A 701 4.97 11.65 12.11
CA LYS A 701 4.44 12.92 11.58
C LYS A 701 4.36 14.00 12.66
N LEU A 702 4.04 13.68 13.89
CA LEU A 702 4.10 14.63 15.01
C LEU A 702 5.53 14.87 15.54
N GLY A 703 6.51 14.04 15.19
CA GLY A 703 7.90 14.17 15.63
C GLY A 703 8.20 13.59 17.00
N VAL A 704 7.32 12.77 17.51
CA VAL A 704 7.52 11.99 18.75
C VAL A 704 8.56 10.90 18.53
N ILE A 705 8.56 10.32 17.35
CA ILE A 705 9.52 9.31 16.89
C ILE A 705 10.31 9.88 15.70
N PRO A 706 11.64 9.69 15.63
CA PRO A 706 12.44 10.06 14.46
C PRO A 706 11.92 9.38 13.19
N ALA A 707 11.94 10.09 12.06
CA ALA A 707 11.60 9.51 10.77
C ALA A 707 12.49 8.30 10.40
N SER A 708 13.69 8.22 10.99
CA SER A 708 14.66 7.12 10.83
C SER A 708 14.46 5.96 11.79
N ALA A 709 13.47 5.98 12.70
CA ALA A 709 13.26 4.91 13.68
C ALA A 709 13.06 3.56 12.99
N ASP A 710 13.73 2.52 13.53
CA ASP A 710 13.66 1.17 12.99
C ASP A 710 12.34 0.50 13.43
N PRO A 711 11.64 -0.18 12.52
CA PRO A 711 10.46 -0.97 12.87
C PRO A 711 10.67 -2.05 13.93
N ARG A 712 11.89 -2.55 14.09
CA ARG A 712 12.25 -3.49 15.17
C ARG A 712 12.01 -2.89 16.57
N ASP A 713 12.14 -1.58 16.68
CA ASP A 713 11.87 -0.85 17.91
C ASP A 713 10.36 -0.81 18.24
N LEU A 714 9.48 -1.33 17.35
CA LEU A 714 8.04 -1.41 17.60
C LEU A 714 7.66 -2.26 18.83
N ARG A 715 8.49 -3.24 19.19
CA ARG A 715 8.31 -3.96 20.46
C ARG A 715 8.63 -3.07 21.66
N SER A 716 9.56 -2.12 21.50
CA SER A 716 9.91 -1.11 22.50
C SER A 716 8.90 0.05 22.53
N LEU A 717 7.99 0.16 21.54
CA LEU A 717 6.94 1.18 21.50
C LEU A 717 5.75 0.89 22.43
N GLU A 718 5.63 -0.30 22.98
CA GLU A 718 4.49 -0.64 23.83
C GLU A 718 4.31 0.34 25.03
N PRO A 719 5.35 0.75 25.78
CA PRO A 719 5.21 1.78 26.79
C PRO A 719 4.72 3.12 26.23
N LEU A 720 5.21 3.52 25.05
CA LEU A 720 4.80 4.76 24.41
C LEU A 720 3.34 4.68 23.95
N LEU A 721 2.92 3.55 23.35
CA LEU A 721 1.53 3.28 22.97
C LEU A 721 0.60 3.43 24.19
N GLN A 722 0.94 2.82 25.31
CA GLN A 722 0.12 2.86 26.54
C GLN A 722 0.05 4.27 27.13
N SER A 723 1.18 4.97 27.23
CA SER A 723 1.23 6.34 27.77
C SER A 723 0.58 7.39 26.87
N SER A 724 0.44 7.09 25.58
CA SER A 724 -0.13 8.03 24.59
C SER A 724 -1.63 7.91 24.41
N ARG A 725 -2.30 6.91 24.97
CA ARG A 725 -3.73 6.62 24.70
C ARG A 725 -4.67 7.82 24.91
N THR A 726 -4.42 8.62 25.92
CA THR A 726 -5.23 9.80 26.30
C THR A 726 -4.58 11.11 25.84
N THR A 727 -3.67 11.06 24.88
CA THR A 727 -3.01 12.23 24.31
C THR A 727 -3.51 12.46 22.89
N PRO A 728 -3.34 13.66 22.32
CA PRO A 728 -3.70 13.92 20.93
C PRO A 728 -3.09 12.93 19.92
N LEU A 729 -1.92 12.33 20.22
CA LEU A 729 -1.32 11.26 19.43
C LEU A 729 -2.16 9.98 19.44
N GLY A 730 -2.56 9.53 20.62
CA GLY A 730 -3.37 8.31 20.75
C GLY A 730 -4.77 8.46 20.19
N GLU A 731 -5.41 9.60 20.45
CA GLU A 731 -6.74 9.94 19.93
C GLU A 731 -6.74 10.03 18.40
N GLU A 732 -5.77 10.73 17.81
CA GLU A 732 -5.60 10.79 16.35
C GLU A 732 -5.37 9.42 15.74
N THR A 733 -4.57 8.58 16.41
CA THR A 733 -4.29 7.22 15.95
C THR A 733 -5.56 6.37 15.94
N LEU A 734 -6.37 6.47 17.00
CA LEU A 734 -7.63 5.73 17.11
C LEU A 734 -8.64 6.21 16.07
N ASP A 735 -8.90 7.52 16.00
CA ASP A 735 -9.84 8.11 15.03
C ASP A 735 -9.46 7.75 13.59
N LYS A 736 -8.15 7.83 13.27
CA LYS A 736 -7.66 7.47 11.93
C LYS A 736 -7.82 5.99 11.65
N THR A 737 -7.49 5.12 12.60
CA THR A 737 -7.62 3.66 12.42
C THR A 737 -9.08 3.26 12.24
N LEU A 738 -9.99 3.82 13.05
CA LEU A 738 -11.43 3.58 12.92
C LEU A 738 -11.95 4.02 11.56
N HIS A 739 -11.60 5.23 11.13
CA HIS A 739 -12.05 5.75 9.82
C HIS A 739 -11.50 4.95 8.63
N ASP A 740 -10.22 4.59 8.65
CA ASP A 740 -9.57 3.96 7.50
C ASP A 740 -9.94 2.48 7.33
N ARG A 741 -10.22 1.77 8.44
CA ARG A 741 -10.37 0.31 8.47
C ARG A 741 -11.75 -0.20 8.83
N TYR A 742 -12.52 0.55 9.61
CA TYR A 742 -13.78 0.09 10.19
C TYR A 742 -14.98 0.90 9.70
N ASP A 743 -16.15 0.32 9.83
CA ASP A 743 -17.44 0.94 9.49
C ASP A 743 -18.43 0.69 10.62
N LEU A 744 -18.37 1.56 11.62
CA LEU A 744 -19.19 1.45 12.83
C LEU A 744 -20.68 1.67 12.55
N ASP A 745 -21.01 2.58 11.61
CA ASP A 745 -22.40 2.95 11.34
C ASP A 745 -23.16 1.83 10.66
N HIS A 746 -22.61 1.24 9.58
CA HIS A 746 -23.25 0.09 8.94
C HIS A 746 -23.23 -1.15 9.83
N ALA A 747 -22.14 -1.38 10.60
CA ALA A 747 -22.10 -2.52 11.54
C ALA A 747 -23.16 -2.38 12.63
N ARG A 748 -23.39 -1.18 13.18
CA ARG A 748 -24.48 -0.88 14.13
C ARG A 748 -25.85 -1.14 13.48
N ALA A 749 -26.08 -0.64 12.27
CA ALA A 749 -27.30 -0.87 11.54
C ALA A 749 -27.57 -2.36 11.26
N VAL A 750 -26.54 -3.14 10.94
CA VAL A 750 -26.64 -4.61 10.79
C VAL A 750 -27.09 -5.25 12.11
N LEU A 751 -26.46 -4.91 13.24
CA LEU A 751 -26.81 -5.46 14.55
C LEU A 751 -28.23 -5.06 14.98
N GLU A 752 -28.68 -3.85 14.68
CA GLU A 752 -30.07 -3.41 14.88
C GLU A 752 -31.05 -4.27 14.06
N ARG A 753 -30.71 -4.56 12.81
CA ARG A 753 -31.54 -5.43 11.94
C ARG A 753 -31.53 -6.88 12.43
N VAL A 754 -30.42 -7.39 12.97
CA VAL A 754 -30.36 -8.72 13.61
C VAL A 754 -31.28 -8.74 14.86
N ARG A 755 -31.18 -7.74 15.72
CA ARG A 755 -32.03 -7.60 16.90
C ARG A 755 -33.53 -7.49 16.57
N ALA A 756 -33.86 -6.83 15.45
CA ALA A 756 -35.23 -6.71 14.95
C ALA A 756 -35.71 -7.95 14.21
N GLY A 757 -34.89 -8.99 14.01
CA GLY A 757 -35.22 -10.20 13.28
C GLY A 757 -35.37 -10.02 11.77
N THR A 758 -34.91 -8.90 11.20
CA THR A 758 -34.89 -8.65 9.75
C THR A 758 -33.66 -9.22 9.06
N ILE A 759 -32.59 -9.51 9.82
CA ILE A 759 -31.46 -10.35 9.46
C ILE A 759 -31.45 -11.53 10.43
N GLU A 760 -31.42 -12.73 9.89
CA GLU A 760 -31.31 -13.96 10.67
C GLU A 760 -29.90 -14.47 10.70
N VAL A 761 -29.43 -14.95 11.87
CA VAL A 761 -28.12 -15.61 12.03
C VAL A 761 -28.38 -17.10 12.16
N VAL A 762 -27.93 -17.87 11.18
CA VAL A 762 -28.28 -19.29 11.05
C VAL A 762 -27.06 -20.16 10.84
N ALA A 763 -27.05 -21.35 11.43
CA ALA A 763 -26.00 -22.32 11.17
C ALA A 763 -26.19 -22.99 9.81
N THR A 764 -25.09 -23.30 9.17
CA THR A 764 -25.11 -24.02 7.89
C THR A 764 -23.93 -25.00 7.82
N PRO A 765 -24.12 -26.19 7.25
CA PRO A 765 -23.01 -27.10 6.96
C PRO A 765 -22.00 -26.46 5.98
N PRO A 766 -20.73 -26.93 5.94
CA PRO A 766 -19.80 -26.57 4.88
C PRO A 766 -20.35 -26.84 3.48
N GLY A 767 -20.11 -25.96 2.53
CA GLY A 767 -20.66 -26.02 1.18
C GLY A 767 -20.01 -25.00 0.23
N PRO A 768 -20.57 -24.76 -0.97
CA PRO A 768 -19.93 -24.01 -2.06
C PRO A 768 -19.46 -22.59 -1.71
N PHE A 769 -20.00 -21.96 -0.67
CA PHE A 769 -19.60 -20.64 -0.20
C PHE A 769 -18.69 -20.68 1.05
N THR A 770 -18.48 -21.82 1.66
CA THR A 770 -17.64 -21.98 2.85
C THR A 770 -16.37 -22.81 2.58
N ASP A 771 -16.40 -23.67 1.56
CA ASP A 771 -15.25 -24.52 1.21
C ASP A 771 -14.04 -23.70 0.73
N GLY A 772 -14.25 -22.70 -0.11
CA GLY A 772 -13.18 -21.80 -0.58
C GLY A 772 -12.48 -21.06 0.55
N PRO A 773 -13.18 -20.35 1.46
CA PRO A 773 -12.62 -19.79 2.68
C PRO A 773 -11.83 -20.80 3.53
N LEU A 774 -12.38 -21.98 3.75
CA LEU A 774 -11.74 -23.06 4.53
C LEU A 774 -10.50 -23.64 3.83
N GLU A 775 -10.51 -23.77 2.53
CA GLU A 775 -9.35 -24.22 1.75
C GLU A 775 -8.22 -23.19 1.77
N ARG A 776 -8.51 -21.92 1.60
CA ARG A 776 -7.51 -20.83 1.69
C ARG A 776 -6.75 -20.85 3.02
N LEU A 777 -7.38 -21.26 4.12
CA LEU A 777 -6.73 -21.41 5.43
C LEU A 777 -5.89 -22.69 5.56
N ARG A 778 -6.25 -23.79 4.90
CA ARG A 778 -5.47 -25.04 4.91
C ARG A 778 -4.06 -24.87 4.33
N TRP A 779 -3.90 -23.97 3.37
CA TRP A 779 -2.62 -23.64 2.78
C TRP A 779 -1.66 -22.89 3.73
N ARG A 780 -2.12 -22.46 4.91
CA ARG A 780 -1.28 -21.87 5.96
C ARG A 780 -0.49 -22.88 6.78
N ALA A 781 -0.84 -24.16 6.74
CA ALA A 781 -0.13 -25.22 7.45
C ALA A 781 1.13 -25.66 6.68
N ILE A 782 2.32 -25.33 7.19
CA ILE A 782 3.62 -25.62 6.58
C ILE A 782 4.08 -27.02 6.99
N PRO A 783 4.48 -27.94 6.07
CA PRO A 783 5.21 -29.15 6.41
C PRO A 783 6.58 -28.82 7.00
N ASP A 784 6.95 -29.51 8.05
CA ASP A 784 8.22 -29.33 8.79
C ASP A 784 9.49 -29.72 7.99
N THR A 785 9.33 -30.29 6.80
CA THR A 785 10.43 -30.82 5.98
C THR A 785 10.79 -29.88 4.82
N PRO A 786 12.02 -29.33 4.76
CA PRO A 786 12.44 -28.46 3.67
C PRO A 786 12.44 -29.19 2.31
N PRO A 787 12.04 -28.52 1.22
CA PRO A 787 12.02 -29.14 -0.10
C PRO A 787 13.43 -29.49 -0.61
N PRO A 788 13.61 -30.59 -1.38
CA PRO A 788 14.91 -31.04 -1.87
C PRO A 788 15.71 -29.97 -2.65
N THR A 789 15.04 -29.07 -3.35
CA THR A 789 15.69 -27.96 -4.07
C THR A 789 16.31 -26.93 -3.13
N LEU A 790 15.67 -26.66 -1.98
CA LEU A 790 16.22 -25.77 -0.95
C LEU A 790 17.43 -26.43 -0.29
N LEU A 791 17.32 -27.73 0.06
CA LEU A 791 18.44 -28.45 0.65
C LEU A 791 19.64 -28.53 -0.29
N ARG A 792 19.41 -28.67 -1.60
CA ARG A 792 20.47 -28.59 -2.61
C ARG A 792 21.14 -27.21 -2.62
N ALA A 793 20.38 -26.13 -2.62
CA ALA A 793 20.92 -24.77 -2.57
C ALA A 793 21.69 -24.48 -1.27
N VAL A 794 21.18 -24.97 -0.11
CA VAL A 794 21.87 -24.90 1.18
C VAL A 794 23.18 -25.69 1.13
N ARG A 795 23.17 -26.89 0.59
CA ARG A 795 24.36 -27.73 0.40
C ARG A 795 25.41 -27.04 -0.44
N GLU A 796 25.06 -26.58 -1.66
CA GLU A 796 25.95 -25.86 -2.57
C GLU A 796 26.56 -24.60 -1.91
N ARG A 797 25.76 -23.86 -1.17
CA ARG A 797 26.22 -22.70 -0.41
C ARG A 797 27.25 -23.09 0.65
N LEU A 798 26.91 -24.05 1.52
CA LEU A 798 27.79 -24.48 2.61
C LEU A 798 29.09 -25.13 2.09
N GLU A 799 29.02 -25.87 0.99
CA GLU A 799 30.20 -26.45 0.33
C GLU A 799 31.17 -25.37 -0.19
N ASN A 800 30.67 -24.18 -0.54
CA ASN A 800 31.45 -23.07 -1.08
C ASN A 800 31.69 -21.91 -0.09
N GLU A 801 31.23 -22.02 1.18
CA GLU A 801 31.45 -20.99 2.19
C GLU A 801 32.93 -20.94 2.57
N PRO A 802 33.58 -19.74 2.51
CA PRO A 802 34.96 -19.61 2.87
C PRO A 802 35.17 -19.71 4.38
N LEU A 803 36.16 -20.51 4.77
CA LEU A 803 36.59 -20.76 6.15
C LEU A 803 38.08 -20.56 6.28
N VAL A 804 38.56 -20.13 7.44
CA VAL A 804 39.99 -20.03 7.75
C VAL A 804 40.37 -21.13 8.72
N LEU A 805 41.30 -21.95 8.29
CA LEU A 805 41.96 -22.97 9.12
C LEU A 805 43.18 -22.37 9.81
N VAL A 806 43.23 -22.45 11.13
CA VAL A 806 44.37 -21.99 11.94
C VAL A 806 45.03 -23.20 12.58
N CYS A 807 46.23 -23.53 12.18
CA CYS A 807 47.00 -24.64 12.78
C CYS A 807 47.30 -24.38 14.26
N LEU A 808 46.78 -25.20 15.16
CA LEU A 808 47.01 -25.05 16.60
C LEU A 808 48.42 -25.42 17.06
N ARG A 809 49.29 -25.97 16.16
CA ARG A 809 50.66 -26.24 16.42
C ARG A 809 51.59 -25.10 16.04
N CYS A 810 51.54 -24.57 14.78
CA CYS A 810 52.46 -23.60 14.27
C CYS A 810 51.85 -22.19 13.99
N GLY A 811 50.53 -22.05 14.11
CA GLY A 811 49.80 -20.81 13.84
C GLY A 811 49.71 -20.45 12.35
N PHE A 812 49.98 -21.38 11.44
CA PHE A 812 49.78 -21.19 10.01
C PHE A 812 48.29 -21.06 9.73
N THR A 813 47.93 -20.09 8.90
CA THR A 813 46.53 -19.84 8.50
C THR A 813 46.33 -20.16 7.02
N ARG A 814 45.21 -20.79 6.66
CA ARG A 814 44.82 -21.12 5.30
C ARG A 814 43.34 -20.90 5.09
N THR A 815 42.98 -20.15 4.06
CA THR A 815 41.58 -20.04 3.64
C THR A 815 41.22 -21.22 2.72
N THR A 816 40.09 -21.88 2.99
CA THR A 816 39.56 -23.02 2.21
C THR A 816 38.04 -22.96 2.20
N THR A 817 37.41 -23.83 1.42
CA THR A 817 35.96 -24.12 1.50
C THR A 817 35.79 -25.60 1.81
N PRO A 818 34.60 -26.05 2.36
CA PRO A 818 34.35 -27.48 2.56
C PRO A 818 34.55 -28.31 1.29
N HIS A 819 34.16 -27.78 0.12
CA HIS A 819 34.37 -28.43 -1.19
C HIS A 819 35.86 -28.58 -1.52
N ARG A 820 36.66 -27.53 -1.39
CA ARG A 820 38.12 -27.59 -1.61
C ARG A 820 38.83 -28.49 -0.63
N TYR A 821 38.44 -28.45 0.65
CA TYR A 821 39.03 -29.31 1.67
C TYR A 821 38.83 -30.78 1.35
N ARG A 822 37.66 -31.16 0.85
CA ARG A 822 37.37 -32.54 0.39
C ARG A 822 38.25 -32.94 -0.81
N ALA A 823 38.39 -32.05 -1.79
CA ALA A 823 39.19 -32.32 -3.00
C ALA A 823 40.69 -32.44 -2.73
N GLU A 824 41.22 -31.69 -1.75
CA GLU A 824 42.65 -31.63 -1.43
C GLU A 824 43.08 -32.76 -0.46
N HIS A 825 42.20 -33.68 -0.03
CA HIS A 825 42.45 -34.78 0.88
C HIS A 825 43.22 -34.43 2.16
N GLY A 826 43.07 -33.19 2.67
CA GLY A 826 44.00 -32.59 3.62
C GLY A 826 43.44 -32.13 4.96
N SER A 827 43.59 -32.99 6.00
CA SER A 827 43.43 -32.59 7.41
C SER A 827 44.71 -32.03 8.05
N ARG A 828 45.88 -32.10 7.38
CA ARG A 828 47.17 -31.72 7.97
C ARG A 828 47.65 -30.34 7.54
N CYS A 829 48.30 -29.64 8.46
CA CYS A 829 48.85 -28.33 8.18
C CYS A 829 49.94 -28.41 7.08
N LEU A 830 49.85 -27.53 6.09
CA LEU A 830 50.82 -27.50 4.99
C LEU A 830 52.27 -27.12 5.42
N LEU A 831 52.41 -26.44 6.57
CA LEU A 831 53.72 -25.98 7.04
C LEU A 831 54.37 -26.96 8.02
N CYS A 832 53.65 -27.50 8.99
CA CYS A 832 54.22 -28.33 10.07
C CYS A 832 53.63 -29.75 10.13
N HIS A 833 52.77 -30.14 9.20
CA HIS A 833 52.06 -31.39 9.14
C HIS A 833 51.23 -31.77 10.40
N GLY A 834 50.95 -30.75 11.26
CA GLY A 834 50.11 -30.94 12.45
C GLY A 834 48.68 -31.29 12.04
N ALA A 835 48.05 -32.17 12.81
CA ALA A 835 46.68 -32.71 12.51
C ALA A 835 45.57 -31.81 13.00
N LEU A 836 45.81 -30.89 13.93
CA LEU A 836 44.77 -30.03 14.56
C LEU A 836 44.78 -28.65 13.97
N SER A 837 43.73 -28.32 13.26
CA SER A 837 43.45 -26.97 12.72
C SER A 837 42.09 -26.46 13.18
N ALA A 838 42.09 -25.35 13.88
CA ALA A 838 40.85 -24.67 14.28
C ALA A 838 40.17 -24.02 13.06
N VAL A 839 38.87 -23.97 13.06
CA VAL A 839 38.04 -23.39 11.99
C VAL A 839 37.40 -22.11 12.49
N LEU A 840 37.55 -21.03 11.75
CA LEU A 840 36.93 -19.72 12.00
C LEU A 840 36.36 -19.14 10.70
N SER A 841 35.36 -18.28 10.83
CA SER A 841 34.89 -17.49 9.70
C SER A 841 35.91 -16.39 9.34
N PRO A 842 36.15 -16.10 8.05
CA PRO A 842 37.04 -14.99 7.63
C PRO A 842 36.69 -13.65 8.25
N ARG A 843 35.44 -13.44 8.64
CA ARG A 843 34.95 -12.21 9.27
C ARG A 843 35.49 -11.96 10.67
N ARG A 844 36.11 -12.94 11.30
CA ARG A 844 36.67 -12.90 12.66
C ARG A 844 38.18 -12.67 12.65
N GLU A 845 38.68 -11.70 11.87
CA GLU A 845 40.14 -11.44 11.68
C GLU A 845 40.90 -11.29 13.00
N ALA A 846 40.37 -10.49 13.94
CA ALA A 846 41.00 -10.28 15.23
C ALA A 846 41.13 -11.58 16.07
N GLU A 847 40.21 -12.50 15.96
CA GLU A 847 40.24 -13.79 16.64
C GLU A 847 41.18 -14.76 15.93
N ILE A 848 41.21 -14.77 14.60
CA ILE A 848 42.15 -15.56 13.78
C ILE A 848 43.60 -15.16 14.16
N ASP A 849 43.89 -13.87 14.21
CA ASP A 849 45.20 -13.36 14.57
C ASP A 849 45.59 -13.67 16.02
N ARG A 850 44.64 -13.61 16.95
CA ARG A 850 44.89 -13.96 18.36
C ARG A 850 45.23 -15.45 18.51
N LEU A 851 44.46 -16.30 17.85
CA LEU A 851 44.66 -17.75 17.91
C LEU A 851 45.99 -18.17 17.22
N ALA A 852 46.27 -17.59 16.05
CA ALA A 852 47.53 -17.82 15.32
C ALA A 852 48.73 -17.39 16.15
N ARG A 853 48.69 -16.23 16.81
CA ARG A 853 49.77 -15.76 17.71
C ARG A 853 49.95 -16.66 18.92
N TYR A 854 48.86 -17.11 19.53
CA TYR A 854 48.90 -18.08 20.61
C TYR A 854 49.60 -19.38 20.20
N ALA A 855 49.22 -19.98 19.08
CA ALA A 855 49.81 -21.21 18.55
C ALA A 855 51.31 -21.02 18.23
N LYS A 856 51.69 -19.91 17.58
CA LYS A 856 53.09 -19.56 17.28
C LYS A 856 53.93 -19.44 18.54
N ARG A 857 53.42 -18.86 19.63
CA ARG A 857 54.13 -18.74 20.92
C ARG A 857 54.37 -20.09 21.56
N LYS A 858 53.42 -20.99 21.48
CA LYS A 858 53.53 -22.36 22.08
C LYS A 858 54.49 -23.26 21.30
N TRP A 859 54.68 -23.02 20.00
CA TRP A 859 55.49 -23.86 19.13
C TRP A 859 56.94 -23.41 19.00
N ARG A 860 57.41 -22.28 19.56
CA ARG A 860 58.80 -21.90 19.49
C ARG A 860 59.70 -23.00 20.06
N PRO A 861 60.58 -23.62 19.27
CA PRO A 861 61.56 -24.58 19.79
C PRO A 861 62.46 -23.84 20.74
N THR A 862 62.60 -24.31 21.95
CA THR A 862 63.61 -23.86 22.90
C THR A 862 64.96 -24.27 22.36
N LYS A 863 65.74 -23.36 21.78
CA LYS A 863 67.18 -23.58 21.57
C LYS A 863 67.81 -23.59 22.97
N GLY A 864 68.06 -24.75 23.53
CA GLY A 864 68.74 -24.91 24.81
C GLY A 864 68.88 -26.39 25.20
N SER A 865 70.10 -26.76 25.57
CA SER A 865 70.58 -28.10 25.96
C SER A 865 69.66 -28.82 26.94
N PRO A 866 69.68 -30.15 26.96
CA PRO A 866 68.84 -30.96 27.86
C PRO A 866 69.40 -30.94 29.27
N GLY A 867 68.87 -30.09 30.08
CA GLY A 867 69.24 -30.01 31.50
C GLY A 867 68.36 -29.03 32.25
N THR A 868 67.50 -29.53 33.14
CA THR A 868 66.76 -28.80 34.14
C THR A 868 65.71 -27.80 33.64
N ALA A 869 64.64 -28.29 33.01
CA ALA A 869 63.43 -27.49 32.76
C ALA A 869 62.62 -27.35 34.06
N LYS A 870 62.84 -26.26 34.82
CA LYS A 870 61.81 -25.77 35.75
C LYS A 870 60.55 -25.48 34.96
N ARG A 871 59.43 -26.19 35.26
CA ARG A 871 58.05 -25.86 34.76
C ARG A 871 57.77 -24.40 35.03
N ARG A 872 57.97 -23.51 34.03
CA ARG A 872 57.42 -22.14 34.11
C ARG A 872 55.92 -22.26 34.15
N ARG A 873 55.27 -21.72 35.21
CA ARG A 873 53.81 -21.55 35.23
C ARG A 873 53.43 -20.79 33.96
N GLU A 874 52.61 -21.38 33.14
CA GLU A 874 52.01 -20.69 31.98
C GLU A 874 51.29 -19.45 32.49
N PRO A 875 51.52 -18.28 31.90
CA PRO A 875 50.80 -17.07 32.30
C PRO A 875 49.30 -17.32 32.08
N LYS A 876 48.46 -16.98 33.03
CA LYS A 876 47.01 -17.01 32.90
C LYS A 876 46.63 -16.23 31.63
N LEU A 877 45.93 -16.88 30.72
CA LEU A 877 45.38 -16.23 29.52
C LEU A 877 44.23 -15.29 29.93
N PRO A 878 44.06 -14.16 29.23
CA PRO A 878 42.82 -13.38 29.37
C PRO A 878 41.61 -14.30 29.11
N PRO A 879 40.49 -14.13 29.84
CA PRO A 879 39.31 -15.01 29.76
C PRO A 879 38.81 -15.18 28.33
N GLU A 880 38.77 -14.10 27.55
CA GLU A 880 38.40 -14.11 26.13
C GLU A 880 39.32 -14.98 25.25
N THR A 881 40.61 -14.94 25.51
CA THR A 881 41.61 -15.75 24.79
C THR A 881 41.49 -17.21 25.20
N GLU A 882 41.23 -17.50 26.45
CA GLU A 882 41.03 -18.87 26.94
C GLU A 882 39.79 -19.50 26.30
N THR A 883 38.68 -18.76 26.24
CA THR A 883 37.43 -19.20 25.58
C THR A 883 37.67 -19.44 24.08
N LEU A 884 38.36 -18.55 23.40
CA LEU A 884 38.71 -18.69 21.98
C LEU A 884 39.58 -19.92 21.71
N VAL A 885 40.58 -20.16 22.56
CA VAL A 885 41.47 -21.32 22.46
C VAL A 885 40.73 -22.61 22.68
N ARG A 886 39.79 -22.65 23.67
CA ARG A 886 38.93 -23.83 23.91
C ARG A 886 38.07 -24.11 22.70
N ALA A 887 37.36 -23.08 22.18
CA ALA A 887 36.56 -23.20 20.96
C ALA A 887 37.36 -23.67 19.75
N GLY A 888 38.61 -23.15 19.61
CA GLY A 888 39.55 -23.56 18.57
C GLY A 888 39.93 -25.06 18.66
N TYR A 889 40.24 -25.57 19.85
CA TYR A 889 40.50 -27.01 20.03
C TYR A 889 39.28 -27.83 19.73
N THR A 890 38.10 -27.45 20.22
CA THR A 890 36.83 -28.15 19.94
C THR A 890 36.58 -28.25 18.42
N SER A 891 36.71 -27.13 17.69
CA SER A 891 36.51 -27.16 16.23
C SER A 891 37.56 -28.02 15.51
N ALA A 892 38.79 -28.01 15.97
CA ALA A 892 39.89 -28.82 15.40
C ALA A 892 39.63 -30.33 15.64
N GLU A 893 39.19 -30.75 16.81
CA GLU A 893 38.81 -32.09 17.13
C GLU A 893 37.64 -32.58 16.25
N LEU A 894 36.62 -31.72 16.04
CA LEU A 894 35.50 -32.04 15.17
C LEU A 894 35.96 -32.25 13.72
N VAL A 895 36.85 -31.44 13.20
CA VAL A 895 37.39 -31.59 11.84
C VAL A 895 38.25 -32.86 11.76
N ALA A 896 39.06 -33.17 12.77
CA ALA A 896 39.86 -34.40 12.80
C ALA A 896 38.99 -35.65 12.83
N HIS A 897 37.81 -35.62 13.44
CA HIS A 897 36.92 -36.77 13.61
C HIS A 897 35.89 -36.93 12.48
N PHE A 898 35.30 -35.82 12.01
CA PHE A 898 34.18 -35.82 11.06
C PHE A 898 34.54 -35.23 9.68
N GLY A 899 35.79 -34.82 9.49
CA GLY A 899 36.30 -34.33 8.21
C GLY A 899 35.53 -33.13 7.64
N ASP A 900 35.15 -33.24 6.38
CA ASP A 900 34.41 -32.20 5.63
C ASP A 900 33.00 -31.95 6.21
N ARG A 901 32.39 -32.96 6.83
CA ARG A 901 31.09 -32.82 7.48
C ARG A 901 31.16 -31.88 8.69
N ALA A 902 32.29 -31.81 9.39
CA ALA A 902 32.52 -30.83 10.44
C ALA A 902 32.69 -29.43 9.87
N LEU A 903 33.37 -29.30 8.71
CA LEU A 903 33.49 -28.02 8.02
C LEU A 903 32.12 -27.47 7.52
N LEU A 904 31.27 -28.35 6.96
CA LEU A 904 29.91 -27.99 6.57
C LEU A 904 29.08 -27.49 7.77
N ALA A 905 29.18 -28.16 8.93
CA ALA A 905 28.49 -27.72 10.14
C ALA A 905 29.01 -26.37 10.64
N LEU A 906 30.34 -26.17 10.64
CA LEU A 906 30.97 -24.93 11.09
C LEU A 906 30.88 -23.77 10.06
N ALA A 907 30.56 -24.09 8.79
CA ALA A 907 30.21 -23.11 7.77
C ALA A 907 28.79 -22.56 7.94
N ALA A 908 27.92 -23.31 8.60
CA ALA A 908 26.55 -22.90 8.85
C ALA A 908 26.50 -21.72 9.83
N ARG A 909 25.66 -20.75 9.53
CA ARG A 909 25.59 -19.48 10.25
C ARG A 909 25.09 -19.65 11.69
N GLY A 910 25.82 -19.08 12.66
CA GLY A 910 25.47 -19.22 14.08
C GLY A 910 25.75 -20.58 14.69
N VAL A 911 26.33 -21.51 13.91
CA VAL A 911 26.73 -22.80 14.40
C VAL A 911 28.17 -22.73 14.90
N GLY A 912 28.31 -22.55 16.21
CA GLY A 912 29.60 -22.60 16.90
C GLY A 912 30.06 -24.06 17.15
N PRO A 913 31.32 -24.26 17.65
CA PRO A 913 31.87 -25.61 17.87
C PRO A 913 30.99 -26.52 18.75
N GLU A 914 30.34 -25.98 19.76
CA GLU A 914 29.47 -26.80 20.65
C GLU A 914 28.17 -27.22 19.96
N THR A 915 27.57 -26.33 19.18
CA THR A 915 26.38 -26.65 18.38
C THR A 915 26.73 -27.64 17.28
N ALA A 916 27.87 -27.47 16.60
CA ALA A 916 28.39 -28.43 15.62
C ALA A 916 28.63 -29.81 16.24
N ARG A 917 29.20 -29.86 17.43
CA ARG A 917 29.40 -31.12 18.18
C ARG A 917 28.08 -31.86 18.39
N ARG A 918 27.05 -31.14 18.86
CA ARG A 918 25.72 -31.70 19.12
C ARG A 918 25.05 -32.20 17.82
N LEU A 919 25.21 -31.48 16.73
CA LEU A 919 24.67 -31.90 15.42
C LEU A 919 25.43 -33.11 14.86
N LEU A 920 26.75 -33.08 14.90
CA LEU A 920 27.59 -34.18 14.37
C LEU A 920 27.51 -35.48 15.17
N SER A 921 27.16 -35.43 16.46
CA SER A 921 26.99 -36.61 17.31
C SER A 921 25.68 -37.38 17.04
N ARG A 922 24.75 -36.82 16.24
CA ARG A 922 23.49 -37.48 15.88
C ARG A 922 23.66 -38.39 14.67
N HIS A 923 22.91 -39.50 14.64
CA HIS A 923 22.80 -40.31 13.44
C HIS A 923 21.71 -39.79 12.53
N TYR A 924 21.98 -39.63 11.24
CA TYR A 924 21.06 -39.14 10.22
C TYR A 924 20.82 -40.20 9.17
N ALA A 925 19.53 -40.46 8.85
CA ALA A 925 19.14 -41.44 7.86
C ALA A 925 19.59 -41.07 6.42
N SER A 926 19.83 -39.81 6.15
CA SER A 926 20.30 -39.31 4.84
C SER A 926 21.06 -37.99 4.99
N ASP A 927 21.80 -37.59 3.96
CA ASP A 927 22.44 -36.28 3.90
C ASP A 927 21.42 -35.15 3.95
N ASP A 928 20.25 -35.31 3.32
CA ASP A 928 19.17 -34.31 3.37
C ASP A 928 18.66 -34.08 4.80
N ALA A 929 18.59 -35.13 5.62
CA ALA A 929 18.26 -35.03 7.05
C ALA A 929 19.32 -34.21 7.82
N PHE A 930 20.60 -34.40 7.51
CA PHE A 930 21.68 -33.59 8.09
C PHE A 930 21.60 -32.10 7.67
N PHE A 931 21.39 -31.80 6.37
CA PHE A 931 21.23 -30.43 5.89
C PHE A 931 19.96 -29.79 6.41
N THR A 932 18.89 -30.54 6.64
CA THR A 932 17.67 -30.06 7.33
C THR A 932 17.98 -29.55 8.74
N GLU A 933 18.76 -30.30 9.51
CA GLU A 933 19.13 -29.94 10.87
C GLU A 933 20.12 -28.72 10.90
N LEU A 934 21.04 -28.63 9.93
CA LEU A 934 21.87 -27.46 9.78
C LEU A 934 21.04 -26.20 9.49
N LEU A 935 20.07 -26.30 8.59
CA LEU A 935 19.15 -25.20 8.27
C LEU A 935 18.29 -24.83 9.48
N ARG A 936 17.81 -25.79 10.26
CA ARG A 936 17.11 -25.53 11.54
C ARG A 936 17.99 -24.79 12.55
N ALA A 937 19.26 -25.14 12.65
CA ALA A 937 20.21 -24.48 13.54
C ALA A 937 20.49 -23.03 13.09
N GLU A 938 20.64 -22.77 11.78
CA GLU A 938 20.76 -21.42 11.23
C GLU A 938 19.50 -20.57 11.51
N ARG A 939 18.31 -21.16 11.34
CA ARG A 939 17.03 -20.51 11.65
C ARG A 939 16.91 -20.17 13.14
N ALA A 940 17.27 -21.12 14.02
CA ALA A 940 17.25 -20.89 15.47
C ALA A 940 18.19 -19.75 15.88
N TYR A 941 19.38 -19.72 15.29
CA TYR A 941 20.33 -18.61 15.51
C TYR A 941 19.77 -17.27 15.04
N ALA A 942 19.21 -17.21 13.84
CA ALA A 942 18.60 -15.99 13.29
C ALA A 942 17.48 -15.46 14.20
N ARG A 943 16.66 -16.35 14.77
CA ARG A 943 15.57 -16.00 15.70
C ARG A 943 16.06 -15.50 17.07
N THR A 944 17.17 -16.04 17.57
CA THR A 944 17.66 -15.77 18.93
C THR A 944 18.78 -14.71 18.98
N ARG A 945 19.33 -14.32 17.85
CA ARG A 945 20.47 -13.41 17.75
C ARG A 945 20.23 -12.06 18.44
N ALA A 946 19.01 -11.49 18.34
CA ALA A 946 18.64 -10.24 18.98
C ALA A 946 18.78 -10.24 20.52
N PHE A 947 18.96 -11.41 21.13
CA PHE A 947 19.21 -11.58 22.57
C PHE A 947 20.71 -11.70 22.91
N TRP A 948 21.62 -11.80 21.92
CA TRP A 948 23.06 -12.06 22.11
C TRP A 948 23.96 -10.93 21.57
N ASP A 949 23.42 -10.03 20.76
CA ASP A 949 24.05 -8.78 20.29
C ASP A 949 23.47 -7.60 21.10
#